data_80e069ddac19c6764d9184c36d57636c
#
_entry.id   80e069ddac19c6764d9184c36d57636c
#
_cell.length_a   1.000
_cell.length_b   1.000
_cell.length_c   1.000
_cell.angle_alpha   90.00
_cell.angle_beta   90.00
_cell.angle_gamma   90.00
#
_symmetry.space_group_name_H-M   'P 1'
#
loop_
_entity.id
_entity.type
_entity.pdbx_description
1 polymer ?
#
loop_
_entity_poly.entity_id
_entity_poly.type
_entity_poly.pdbx_seq_one_letter_code
_entity_poly.pdbx_strand_id
1 'polypeptide(L)'
;MKKHVSTVALLAAILASAAAHAATSIEDFFRLPRYASMALAPDGRHIAALSPVRGRQNLVILDVPPREGQPLTAFDGKDVVWFRWINSKRVIFSTGSLATRVDDYRGGALYAIDIDGGAVKQLAEGNGIDEKLVSGTAAIGHGLRIVRFLPGERDDFIAQEMTFDELGPQMGELVRINSRTGRRTNLLLDKPDSAQEEQWVVDNHGVARAMVASGKGRTRIYYRAAADAAWQKLDEFAAQTPGWMPLAMAEDDKTLYVSAYGGKDKAAIYRYDPAKRAFGEMLARHPQVDLENLVYDYDGKVVGVRYDADRLGVAFFDEPLARVQATVDKAFPDHVNVLSASRDRSLFVVTSFSDRLPGTYYLFDVKKGRIEYLADMSPWIDPKAMSPVKPVRYTARDGMEIPAYLTIPKAGDGKNLPLVVLVHGGPWIAGDGWWFDPEVQFLASRGYAVLQPEYRGTTRYGWKHYHASFGQWGLAMQDDVTDGVKWAVAQGIADPKRVCIYGASYGGYAAMMGVAKDPDLYKCAIDYVGVTDLPLLLTATWSDFAYTDYLDYDSKMLVGDVDKDAKRLHDTSPDQLAGRIKVPVLMAYGGADVRVPIEHGTRMKAALDQAGAKYQWMVMDGEGHGFRDPANQKAFYEAVAKFLDRNIGH
;
A
#
# COMPACT_ATOMS: atom_id res chain seq x y z
N MET A 1 47.80 37.87 -67.48
CA MET A 1 47.74 36.58 -66.77
C MET A 1 46.89 36.79 -65.47
N LYS A 2 45.63 36.43 -65.51
CA LYS A 2 44.72 36.54 -64.40
C LYS A 2 44.45 35.12 -63.81
N LYS A 3 44.80 34.89 -62.56
CA LYS A 3 44.51 33.64 -61.87
C LYS A 3 43.13 33.74 -61.22
N HIS A 4 42.22 32.86 -61.60
CA HIS A 4 40.95 32.66 -60.91
C HIS A 4 41.17 31.80 -59.65
N VAL A 5 40.74 32.31 -58.53
CA VAL A 5 40.64 31.56 -57.30
C VAL A 5 39.16 31.16 -57.10
N SER A 6 38.87 29.88 -57.23
CA SER A 6 37.54 29.32 -56.94
C SER A 6 37.39 29.05 -55.47
N THR A 7 36.42 29.70 -54.81
CA THR A 7 36.05 29.47 -53.43
C THR A 7 34.99 28.36 -53.37
N VAL A 8 35.38 27.20 -52.86
CA VAL A 8 34.46 26.10 -52.60
C VAL A 8 33.87 26.35 -51.19
N ALA A 9 32.59 26.68 -51.14
CA ALA A 9 31.84 26.79 -49.90
C ALA A 9 31.44 25.38 -49.44
N LEU A 10 32.03 24.91 -48.34
CA LEU A 10 31.67 23.65 -47.69
C LEU A 10 30.44 23.92 -46.80
N LEU A 11 29.24 23.51 -47.25
CA LEU A 11 28.05 23.47 -46.39
C LEU A 11 28.16 22.25 -45.47
N ALA A 12 28.55 22.45 -44.22
CA ALA A 12 28.42 21.44 -43.18
C ALA A 12 26.96 21.38 -42.70
N ALA A 13 26.19 20.43 -43.21
CA ALA A 13 24.88 20.09 -42.68
C ALA A 13 25.08 19.43 -41.31
N ILE A 14 24.82 20.17 -40.23
CA ILE A 14 24.70 19.61 -38.89
C ILE A 14 23.37 18.88 -38.85
N LEU A 15 23.40 17.59 -39.08
CA LEU A 15 22.33 16.67 -38.73
C LEU A 15 22.35 16.53 -37.19
N ALA A 16 21.57 17.36 -36.51
CA ALA A 16 21.18 17.11 -35.15
C ALA A 16 20.25 15.87 -35.16
N SER A 17 20.83 14.69 -35.04
CA SER A 17 20.06 13.51 -34.70
C SER A 17 19.51 13.73 -33.29
N ALA A 18 18.24 14.18 -33.20
CA ALA A 18 17.45 13.98 -32.01
C ALA A 18 17.38 12.47 -31.82
N ALA A 19 18.19 11.94 -30.89
CA ALA A 19 18.03 10.58 -30.42
C ALA A 19 16.62 10.52 -29.83
N ALA A 20 15.69 9.98 -30.61
CA ALA A 20 14.39 9.62 -30.08
C ALA A 20 14.68 8.64 -28.95
N HIS A 21 14.57 9.08 -27.71
CA HIS A 21 14.60 8.18 -26.57
C HIS A 21 13.46 7.18 -26.81
N ALA A 22 13.83 5.92 -26.99
CA ALA A 22 12.82 4.86 -27.11
C ALA A 22 11.89 4.97 -25.89
N ALA A 23 10.58 4.94 -26.15
CA ALA A 23 9.60 4.97 -25.06
C ALA A 23 9.90 3.84 -24.08
N THR A 24 9.84 4.13 -22.77
CA THR A 24 10.03 3.12 -21.72
C THR A 24 9.14 1.91 -22.00
N SER A 25 9.74 0.72 -22.01
CA SER A 25 9.03 -0.53 -22.31
C SER A 25 8.06 -0.92 -21.18
N ILE A 26 7.09 -1.76 -21.49
CA ILE A 26 6.18 -2.31 -20.46
C ILE A 26 6.99 -3.05 -19.39
N GLU A 27 7.97 -3.85 -19.83
CA GLU A 27 8.83 -4.60 -18.91
C GLU A 27 9.61 -3.67 -17.98
N ASP A 28 10.10 -2.52 -18.47
CA ASP A 28 10.86 -1.58 -17.67
C ASP A 28 10.02 -0.90 -16.58
N PHE A 29 8.72 -0.71 -16.82
CA PHE A 29 7.83 -0.18 -15.79
C PHE A 29 7.58 -1.19 -14.66
N PHE A 30 7.50 -2.48 -14.96
CA PHE A 30 7.00 -3.50 -14.02
C PHE A 30 8.05 -4.51 -13.55
N ARG A 31 9.27 -4.52 -14.07
CA ARG A 31 10.32 -5.42 -13.59
C ARG A 31 10.79 -5.07 -12.18
N LEU A 32 11.27 -6.09 -11.45
CA LEU A 32 11.80 -5.91 -10.11
C LEU A 32 12.90 -4.84 -10.07
N PRO A 33 12.91 -3.94 -9.08
CA PRO A 33 13.95 -2.94 -8.93
C PRO A 33 15.30 -3.58 -8.63
N ARG A 34 16.39 -2.89 -8.99
CA ARG A 34 17.75 -3.32 -8.65
C ARG A 34 17.94 -3.41 -7.14
N TYR A 35 17.38 -2.45 -6.40
CA TYR A 35 17.28 -2.46 -4.95
C TYR A 35 15.89 -1.98 -4.53
N ALA A 36 15.08 -2.87 -3.98
CA ALA A 36 13.71 -2.54 -3.58
C ALA A 36 13.64 -1.84 -2.21
N SER A 37 14.60 -2.10 -1.34
CA SER A 37 14.67 -1.51 0.00
C SER A 37 16.13 -1.54 0.48
N MET A 38 16.52 -0.51 1.27
CA MET A 38 17.81 -0.47 1.97
C MET A 38 17.61 0.03 3.40
N ALA A 39 18.31 -0.60 4.35
CA ALA A 39 18.32 -0.18 5.75
C ALA A 39 19.71 -0.31 6.35
N LEU A 40 20.14 0.74 7.07
CA LEU A 40 21.43 0.79 7.77
C LEU A 40 21.39 -0.12 9.00
N ALA A 41 22.47 -0.86 9.24
CA ALA A 41 22.64 -1.61 10.49
C ALA A 41 22.76 -0.64 11.69
N PRO A 42 22.36 -1.06 12.91
CA PRO A 42 22.47 -0.21 14.10
C PRO A 42 23.87 0.35 14.35
N ASP A 43 24.93 -0.40 14.05
CA ASP A 43 26.33 0.02 14.23
C ASP A 43 26.88 0.89 13.09
N GLY A 44 26.09 1.10 12.03
CA GLY A 44 26.48 1.89 10.86
C GLY A 44 27.51 1.26 9.93
N ARG A 45 27.85 -0.02 10.09
CA ARG A 45 28.91 -0.67 9.31
C ARG A 45 28.42 -1.43 8.09
N HIS A 46 27.12 -1.76 8.07
CA HIS A 46 26.51 -2.54 6.98
C HIS A 46 25.18 -1.95 6.57
N ILE A 47 24.78 -2.23 5.34
CA ILE A 47 23.46 -1.95 4.80
C ILE A 47 22.86 -3.28 4.35
N ALA A 48 21.67 -3.61 4.84
CA ALA A 48 20.87 -4.69 4.27
C ALA A 48 19.98 -4.13 3.17
N ALA A 49 19.83 -4.90 2.09
CA ALA A 49 19.00 -4.49 0.97
C ALA A 49 18.27 -5.69 0.33
N LEU A 50 17.15 -5.42 -0.32
CA LEU A 50 16.48 -6.39 -1.20
C LEU A 50 16.92 -6.17 -2.64
N SER A 51 17.39 -7.23 -3.30
CA SER A 51 17.91 -7.18 -4.67
C SER A 51 17.63 -8.49 -5.41
N PRO A 52 17.44 -8.47 -6.73
CA PRO A 52 17.31 -9.68 -7.51
C PRO A 52 18.58 -10.54 -7.49
N VAL A 53 18.44 -11.79 -7.06
CA VAL A 53 19.49 -12.83 -7.14
C VAL A 53 18.84 -14.04 -7.79
N ARG A 54 19.41 -14.54 -8.90
CA ARG A 54 18.84 -15.65 -9.69
C ARG A 54 17.40 -15.42 -10.15
N GLY A 55 17.05 -14.16 -10.46
CA GLY A 55 15.71 -13.79 -10.93
C GLY A 55 14.64 -13.65 -9.84
N ARG A 56 14.99 -13.83 -8.55
CA ARG A 56 14.10 -13.65 -7.40
C ARG A 56 14.63 -12.57 -6.46
N GLN A 57 13.73 -11.85 -5.79
CA GLN A 57 14.12 -10.88 -4.78
C GLN A 57 14.71 -11.58 -3.56
N ASN A 58 15.92 -11.20 -3.20
CA ASN A 58 16.69 -11.80 -2.12
C ASN A 58 17.32 -10.74 -1.23
N LEU A 59 17.79 -11.14 -0.05
CA LEU A 59 18.50 -10.28 0.88
C LEU A 59 19.99 -10.23 0.51
N VAL A 60 20.54 -9.02 0.42
CA VAL A 60 21.97 -8.76 0.18
C VAL A 60 22.51 -7.84 1.28
N ILE A 61 23.81 -7.96 1.56
CA ILE A 61 24.54 -7.11 2.51
C ILE A 61 25.61 -6.32 1.76
N LEU A 62 25.69 -5.02 2.05
CA LEU A 62 26.74 -4.12 1.58
C LEU A 62 27.54 -3.61 2.80
N ASP A 63 28.84 -3.46 2.66
CA ASP A 63 29.69 -2.77 3.65
C ASP A 63 29.47 -1.24 3.60
N VAL A 64 29.85 -0.55 4.67
CA VAL A 64 29.95 0.92 4.71
C VAL A 64 31.42 1.30 4.95
N PRO A 65 32.09 2.03 4.03
CA PRO A 65 31.62 2.57 2.76
C PRO A 65 31.23 1.47 1.77
N PRO A 66 30.27 1.76 0.88
CA PRO A 66 29.66 0.73 0.06
C PRO A 66 30.67 0.05 -0.87
N ARG A 67 30.60 -1.27 -0.87
CA ARG A 67 31.23 -2.18 -1.82
C ARG A 67 30.16 -2.92 -2.59
N GLU A 68 30.54 -3.76 -3.52
CA GLU A 68 29.57 -4.62 -4.22
C GLU A 68 28.81 -5.50 -3.22
N GLY A 69 27.47 -5.53 -3.34
CA GLY A 69 26.61 -6.25 -2.40
C GLY A 69 26.82 -7.76 -2.51
N GLN A 70 26.90 -8.45 -1.38
CA GLN A 70 27.01 -9.90 -1.30
C GLN A 70 25.65 -10.50 -0.97
N PRO A 71 25.15 -11.50 -1.73
CA PRO A 71 23.93 -12.20 -1.41
C PRO A 71 24.01 -12.88 -0.05
N LEU A 72 23.09 -12.55 0.85
CA LEU A 72 22.91 -13.23 2.13
C LEU A 72 21.93 -14.40 1.98
N THR A 73 20.96 -14.28 1.05
CA THR A 73 20.05 -15.36 0.67
C THR A 73 20.08 -15.57 -0.84
N ALA A 74 19.70 -16.75 -1.29
CA ALA A 74 19.68 -17.12 -2.72
C ALA A 74 18.52 -18.07 -3.03
N PHE A 75 17.30 -17.69 -2.61
CA PHE A 75 16.08 -18.42 -2.94
C PHE A 75 15.83 -18.35 -4.44
N ASP A 76 15.36 -19.43 -5.03
CA ASP A 76 14.98 -19.55 -6.45
C ASP A 76 13.49 -19.81 -6.64
N GLY A 77 12.79 -20.39 -5.65
CA GLY A 77 11.36 -20.68 -5.66
C GLY A 77 10.48 -19.67 -4.92
N LYS A 78 11.08 -18.70 -4.23
CA LYS A 78 10.36 -17.69 -3.46
C LYS A 78 11.17 -16.40 -3.34
N ASP A 79 10.50 -15.33 -2.93
CA ASP A 79 11.10 -14.01 -2.77
C ASP A 79 11.26 -13.66 -1.30
N VAL A 80 12.28 -12.87 -0.96
CA VAL A 80 12.33 -12.15 0.31
C VAL A 80 11.50 -10.88 0.11
N VAL A 81 10.39 -10.75 0.84
CA VAL A 81 9.43 -9.66 0.64
C VAL A 81 9.57 -8.52 1.64
N TRP A 82 10.22 -8.80 2.77
CA TRP A 82 10.45 -7.84 3.84
C TRP A 82 11.65 -8.26 4.69
N PHE A 83 12.34 -7.28 5.29
CA PHE A 83 13.40 -7.52 6.27
C PHE A 83 13.50 -6.40 7.30
N ARG A 84 14.14 -6.70 8.44
CA ARG A 84 14.51 -5.73 9.46
C ARG A 84 15.74 -6.20 10.25
N TRP A 85 16.59 -5.25 10.64
CA TRP A 85 17.65 -5.49 11.61
C TRP A 85 17.06 -5.77 13.00
N ILE A 86 17.49 -6.87 13.64
CA ILE A 86 17.21 -7.16 15.05
C ILE A 86 18.28 -6.51 15.91
N ASN A 87 19.54 -6.65 15.49
CA ASN A 87 20.72 -6.03 16.08
C ASN A 87 21.78 -5.81 15.00
N SER A 88 22.98 -5.37 15.37
CA SER A 88 24.05 -5.03 14.42
C SER A 88 24.60 -6.21 13.60
N LYS A 89 24.25 -7.45 13.95
CA LYS A 89 24.78 -8.67 13.33
C LYS A 89 23.72 -9.60 12.76
N ARG A 90 22.44 -9.28 12.97
CA ARG A 90 21.36 -10.22 12.66
C ARG A 90 20.17 -9.52 12.02
N VAL A 91 19.67 -10.12 10.97
CA VAL A 91 18.50 -9.67 10.21
C VAL A 91 17.38 -10.70 10.35
N ILE A 92 16.14 -10.22 10.57
CA ILE A 92 14.92 -11.00 10.41
C ILE A 92 14.31 -10.66 9.07
N PHE A 93 13.76 -11.66 8.38
CA PHE A 93 13.13 -11.43 7.08
C PHE A 93 11.98 -12.41 6.84
N SER A 94 11.03 -12.00 6.03
CA SER A 94 9.95 -12.87 5.58
C SER A 94 10.12 -13.24 4.11
N THR A 95 9.70 -14.46 3.79
CA THR A 95 9.61 -14.93 2.41
C THR A 95 8.16 -14.97 1.97
N GLY A 96 7.94 -14.82 0.68
CA GLY A 96 6.64 -14.91 0.04
C GLY A 96 6.84 -15.11 -1.45
N SER A 97 5.78 -14.96 -2.23
CA SER A 97 5.89 -14.86 -3.67
C SER A 97 5.45 -13.47 -4.10
N LEU A 98 6.29 -12.74 -4.81
CA LEU A 98 5.87 -11.51 -5.49
C LEU A 98 4.91 -11.82 -6.65
N ALA A 99 4.85 -13.08 -7.07
CA ALA A 99 3.90 -13.57 -8.06
C ALA A 99 2.52 -13.92 -7.47
N THR A 100 2.41 -14.08 -6.16
CA THR A 100 1.13 -14.33 -5.48
C THR A 100 1.01 -13.41 -4.29
N ARG A 101 0.30 -12.29 -4.41
CA ARG A 101 -0.24 -11.60 -3.24
C ARG A 101 -1.48 -12.35 -2.77
N VAL A 102 -1.28 -13.50 -2.25
CA VAL A 102 -2.20 -13.98 -1.26
C VAL A 102 -1.82 -13.23 -0.01
N ASP A 103 -2.49 -12.17 0.12
CA ASP A 103 -2.61 -11.22 1.21
C ASP A 103 -1.62 -11.31 2.36
N ASP A 104 -1.09 -10.17 2.70
CA ASP A 104 -0.30 -9.83 3.89
C ASP A 104 -0.92 -10.32 5.21
N TYR A 105 -2.17 -10.75 5.21
CA TYR A 105 -2.86 -11.33 6.36
C TYR A 105 -2.37 -12.73 6.76
N ARG A 106 -1.77 -13.47 5.85
CA ARG A 106 -1.32 -14.85 6.13
C ARG A 106 0.18 -14.98 6.31
N GLY A 107 0.92 -13.90 6.47
CA GLY A 107 2.35 -13.83 6.74
C GLY A 107 3.18 -14.92 6.07
N GLY A 108 4.15 -14.57 5.22
CA GLY A 108 5.12 -15.54 4.69
C GLY A 108 5.97 -16.17 5.79
N ALA A 109 6.72 -17.21 5.46
CA ALA A 109 7.66 -17.82 6.39
C ALA A 109 8.64 -16.78 6.93
N LEU A 110 8.81 -16.80 8.26
CA LEU A 110 9.69 -15.86 8.96
C LEU A 110 11.01 -16.53 9.29
N TYR A 111 12.10 -15.88 8.94
CA TYR A 111 13.46 -16.34 9.16
C TYR A 111 14.31 -15.28 9.88
N ALA A 112 15.38 -15.71 10.52
CA ALA A 112 16.45 -14.84 10.95
C ALA A 112 17.81 -15.43 10.53
N ILE A 113 18.77 -14.55 10.20
CA ILE A 113 20.09 -14.92 9.69
C ILE A 113 21.14 -13.93 10.19
N ASP A 114 22.35 -14.43 10.49
CA ASP A 114 23.50 -13.57 10.77
C ASP A 114 24.09 -13.02 9.45
N ILE A 115 24.70 -11.84 9.50
CA ILE A 115 25.23 -11.15 8.30
C ILE A 115 26.38 -11.90 7.61
N ASP A 116 27.00 -12.86 8.28
CA ASP A 116 28.00 -13.77 7.71
C ASP A 116 27.39 -14.99 7.01
N GLY A 117 26.06 -15.08 6.95
CA GLY A 117 25.32 -16.21 6.38
C GLY A 117 25.10 -17.36 7.36
N GLY A 118 25.64 -17.27 8.58
CA GLY A 118 25.50 -18.28 9.62
C GLY A 118 24.18 -18.21 10.38
N ALA A 119 23.96 -19.21 11.24
CA ALA A 119 22.87 -19.29 12.21
C ALA A 119 21.47 -19.00 11.60
N VAL A 120 21.20 -19.53 10.41
CA VAL A 120 19.86 -19.42 9.79
C VAL A 120 18.85 -20.13 10.66
N LYS A 121 17.76 -19.43 11.01
CA LYS A 121 16.66 -19.99 11.82
C LYS A 121 15.32 -19.66 11.19
N GLN A 122 14.52 -20.67 10.91
CA GLN A 122 13.11 -20.50 10.60
C GLN A 122 12.37 -20.30 11.92
N LEU A 123 11.61 -19.21 12.02
CA LEU A 123 10.88 -18.80 13.23
C LEU A 123 9.38 -19.09 13.12
N ALA A 124 8.83 -19.02 11.92
CA ALA A 124 7.50 -19.44 11.60
C ALA A 124 7.45 -20.11 10.23
N GLU A 125 6.56 -21.05 10.07
CA GLU A 125 6.24 -21.65 8.79
C GLU A 125 5.46 -20.64 7.95
N GLY A 126 5.68 -20.63 6.63
CA GLY A 126 4.90 -19.79 5.74
C GLY A 126 3.48 -20.33 5.65
N ASN A 127 2.53 -19.44 5.77
CA ASN A 127 1.16 -19.72 5.36
C ASN A 127 1.08 -19.65 3.83
N GLY A 128 1.90 -20.45 3.14
CA GLY A 128 1.61 -20.74 1.75
C GLY A 128 0.19 -21.31 1.71
N ILE A 129 -0.66 -20.81 0.84
CA ILE A 129 -1.77 -21.62 0.37
C ILE A 129 -1.09 -22.82 -0.25
N ASP A 130 -0.93 -23.89 0.53
CA ASP A 130 -0.58 -25.18 -0.02
C ASP A 130 -1.71 -25.50 -1.00
N GLU A 131 -1.38 -25.97 -2.20
CA GLU A 131 -2.37 -26.46 -3.17
C GLU A 131 -3.36 -27.47 -2.54
N LYS A 132 -3.03 -27.99 -1.37
CA LYS A 132 -3.89 -28.84 -0.53
C LYS A 132 -5.07 -28.12 0.12
N LEU A 133 -5.04 -26.79 0.30
CA LEU A 133 -6.21 -26.04 0.79
C LEU A 133 -7.31 -25.95 -0.28
N VAL A 134 -6.96 -26.01 -1.55
CA VAL A 134 -7.91 -26.10 -2.66
C VAL A 134 -8.56 -27.50 -2.72
N SER A 135 -7.97 -28.52 -2.10
CA SER A 135 -8.45 -29.91 -2.09
C SER A 135 -9.27 -30.31 -0.85
N GLY A 136 -9.67 -29.36 0.01
CA GLY A 136 -10.63 -29.61 1.09
C GLY A 136 -10.08 -30.31 2.33
N THR A 137 -8.75 -30.40 2.49
CA THR A 137 -8.12 -30.81 3.75
C THR A 137 -7.53 -29.60 4.45
N ALA A 138 -8.21 -29.13 5.49
CA ALA A 138 -7.77 -28.01 6.31
C ALA A 138 -6.39 -28.27 6.90
N ALA A 139 -5.36 -27.61 6.38
CA ALA A 139 -4.06 -27.54 7.03
C ALA A 139 -4.06 -26.34 7.98
N ILE A 140 -3.84 -26.57 9.27
CA ILE A 140 -3.67 -25.50 10.27
C ILE A 140 -2.33 -24.82 9.96
N GLY A 141 -2.38 -23.58 9.44
CA GLY A 141 -1.20 -22.74 9.25
C GLY A 141 -0.82 -22.06 10.56
N HIS A 142 0.48 -21.93 10.85
CA HIS A 142 0.99 -21.18 11.99
C HIS A 142 1.76 -19.96 11.52
N GLY A 143 1.30 -18.77 11.90
CA GLY A 143 1.90 -17.49 11.59
C GLY A 143 2.39 -16.75 12.83
N LEU A 144 3.18 -15.70 12.60
CA LEU A 144 3.63 -14.76 13.62
C LEU A 144 3.37 -13.33 13.15
N ARG A 145 2.65 -12.56 13.94
CA ARG A 145 2.56 -11.12 13.79
C ARG A 145 3.56 -10.45 14.72
N ILE A 146 4.59 -9.81 14.16
CA ILE A 146 5.58 -9.09 14.97
C ILE A 146 4.91 -7.90 15.64
N VAL A 147 5.04 -7.81 16.96
CA VAL A 147 4.46 -6.74 17.78
C VAL A 147 5.51 -5.70 18.14
N ARG A 148 6.70 -6.15 18.60
CA ARG A 148 7.76 -5.24 19.02
C ARG A 148 9.15 -5.85 18.88
N PHE A 149 10.07 -5.08 18.33
CA PHE A 149 11.50 -5.33 18.49
C PHE A 149 11.97 -4.68 19.78
N LEU A 150 12.71 -5.44 20.60
CA LEU A 150 13.20 -4.95 21.89
C LEU A 150 14.46 -4.10 21.68
N PRO A 151 14.64 -3.00 22.41
CA PRO A 151 15.81 -2.14 22.32
C PRO A 151 17.10 -2.87 22.66
N GLY A 152 18.23 -2.37 22.15
CA GLY A 152 19.56 -2.89 22.43
C GLY A 152 20.02 -3.95 21.43
N GLU A 153 21.19 -4.56 21.71
CA GLU A 153 21.79 -5.64 20.90
C GLU A 153 21.24 -7.02 21.32
N ARG A 154 19.91 -7.15 21.40
CA ARG A 154 19.22 -8.38 21.80
C ARG A 154 18.88 -9.22 20.58
N ASP A 155 18.81 -10.53 20.76
CA ASP A 155 18.29 -11.47 19.77
C ASP A 155 16.79 -11.71 19.90
N ASP A 156 16.13 -11.05 20.85
CA ASP A 156 14.73 -11.29 21.19
C ASP A 156 13.81 -10.21 20.57
N PHE A 157 12.64 -10.65 20.17
CA PHE A 157 11.53 -9.78 19.78
C PHE A 157 10.21 -10.34 20.32
N ILE A 158 9.13 -9.56 20.25
CA ILE A 158 7.81 -9.96 20.67
C ILE A 158 6.90 -10.09 19.47
N ALA A 159 6.18 -11.21 19.41
CA ALA A 159 5.21 -11.48 18.37
C ALA A 159 3.94 -12.07 19.00
N GLN A 160 2.83 -11.93 18.29
CA GLN A 160 1.62 -12.67 18.54
C GLN A 160 1.57 -13.89 17.63
N GLU A 161 1.31 -15.06 18.19
CA GLU A 161 1.04 -16.26 17.42
C GLU A 161 -0.31 -16.14 16.73
N MET A 162 -0.42 -16.69 15.54
CA MET A 162 -1.66 -16.77 14.80
C MET A 162 -1.80 -18.19 14.26
N THR A 163 -2.99 -18.74 14.36
CA THR A 163 -3.37 -19.97 13.65
C THR A 163 -4.43 -19.64 12.63
N PHE A 164 -4.50 -20.42 11.57
CA PHE A 164 -5.50 -20.25 10.53
C PHE A 164 -6.25 -21.56 10.40
N ASP A 165 -7.55 -21.51 10.59
CA ASP A 165 -8.46 -22.62 10.40
C ASP A 165 -9.57 -22.27 9.39
N GLU A 166 -10.60 -23.10 9.30
CA GLU A 166 -11.73 -22.88 8.39
C GLU A 166 -12.53 -21.60 8.73
N LEU A 167 -12.39 -21.09 9.96
CA LEU A 167 -13.05 -19.88 10.44
C LEU A 167 -12.15 -18.61 10.29
N GLY A 168 -10.94 -18.80 9.74
CA GLY A 168 -9.99 -17.71 9.49
C GLY A 168 -8.88 -17.58 10.53
N PRO A 169 -8.25 -16.39 10.64
CA PRO A 169 -7.17 -16.15 11.58
C PRO A 169 -7.67 -16.18 13.03
N GLN A 170 -7.05 -17.03 13.83
CA GLN A 170 -7.26 -17.09 15.29
C GLN A 170 -6.05 -16.46 15.99
N MET A 171 -6.31 -15.43 16.80
CA MET A 171 -5.27 -14.76 17.58
C MET A 171 -4.84 -15.61 18.77
N GLY A 172 -3.61 -16.12 18.69
CA GLY A 172 -2.99 -16.92 19.75
C GLY A 172 -2.28 -16.06 20.80
N GLU A 173 -1.27 -16.67 21.40
CA GLU A 173 -0.55 -16.11 22.52
C GLU A 173 0.42 -15.01 22.11
N LEU A 174 0.65 -14.07 23.03
CA LEU A 174 1.73 -13.08 22.91
C LEU A 174 3.02 -13.71 23.46
N VAL A 175 4.03 -13.85 22.61
CA VAL A 175 5.25 -14.57 22.92
C VAL A 175 6.50 -13.72 22.71
N ARG A 176 7.51 -13.91 23.58
CA ARG A 176 8.87 -13.48 23.34
C ARG A 176 9.60 -14.59 22.60
N ILE A 177 10.21 -14.25 21.48
CA ILE A 177 10.93 -15.21 20.62
C ILE A 177 12.40 -14.80 20.55
N ASN A 178 13.29 -15.77 20.83
CA ASN A 178 14.71 -15.60 20.58
C ASN A 178 15.00 -15.99 19.12
N SER A 179 15.46 -15.04 18.32
CA SER A 179 15.65 -15.22 16.88
C SER A 179 16.76 -16.22 16.53
N ARG A 180 17.69 -16.49 17.45
CA ARG A 180 18.81 -17.43 17.23
C ARG A 180 18.42 -18.87 17.51
N THR A 181 17.71 -19.09 18.61
CA THR A 181 17.34 -20.44 19.08
C THR A 181 15.94 -20.86 18.64
N GLY A 182 15.05 -19.90 18.34
CA GLY A 182 13.63 -20.12 18.11
C GLY A 182 12.84 -20.35 19.41
N ARG A 183 13.50 -20.23 20.59
CA ARG A 183 12.83 -20.41 21.88
C ARG A 183 11.72 -19.37 22.03
N ARG A 184 10.51 -19.85 22.36
CA ARG A 184 9.34 -19.05 22.65
C ARG A 184 9.07 -19.05 24.14
N THR A 185 8.67 -17.91 24.68
CA THR A 185 8.24 -17.75 26.08
C THR A 185 6.94 -16.96 26.06
N ASN A 186 5.87 -17.57 26.56
CA ASN A 186 4.59 -16.90 26.70
C ASN A 186 4.73 -15.71 27.66
N LEU A 187 4.19 -14.56 27.26
CA LEU A 187 4.23 -13.33 28.05
C LEU A 187 2.99 -13.12 28.90
N LEU A 188 1.90 -13.81 28.59
CA LEU A 188 0.60 -13.61 29.22
C LEU A 188 -0.03 -14.94 29.58
N LEU A 189 -0.32 -15.13 30.89
CA LEU A 189 -1.15 -16.21 31.40
C LEU A 189 -2.60 -15.73 31.66
N ASP A 190 -2.81 -14.40 31.65
CA ASP A 190 -4.02 -13.70 32.05
C ASP A 190 -4.49 -12.69 30.98
N LYS A 191 -4.61 -13.14 29.75
CA LYS A 191 -5.13 -12.29 28.66
C LYS A 191 -6.52 -11.72 29.01
N PRO A 192 -6.75 -10.38 28.92
CA PRO A 192 -7.96 -9.77 29.46
C PRO A 192 -9.21 -10.04 28.62
N ASP A 193 -9.03 -10.35 27.32
CA ASP A 193 -10.09 -10.59 26.36
C ASP A 193 -9.60 -11.47 25.23
N SER A 194 -10.53 -12.01 24.46
CA SER A 194 -10.27 -12.70 23.21
C SER A 194 -11.15 -12.09 22.12
N ALA A 195 -10.54 -11.68 21.03
CA ALA A 195 -11.24 -11.09 19.90
C ALA A 195 -10.59 -11.54 18.60
N GLN A 196 -11.31 -11.40 17.50
CA GLN A 196 -10.80 -11.75 16.16
C GLN A 196 -9.64 -10.84 15.74
N GLU A 197 -9.70 -9.58 16.14
CA GLU A 197 -8.60 -8.64 15.94
C GLU A 197 -8.09 -8.15 17.29
N GLU A 198 -6.79 -8.29 17.50
CA GLU A 198 -6.10 -7.85 18.71
C GLU A 198 -4.90 -7.01 18.35
N GLN A 199 -4.74 -5.87 19.01
CA GLN A 199 -3.55 -5.04 18.90
C GLN A 199 -2.91 -4.88 20.27
N TRP A 200 -1.59 -4.94 20.33
CA TRP A 200 -0.84 -4.92 21.58
C TRP A 200 0.12 -3.74 21.64
N VAL A 201 0.11 -3.06 22.77
CA VAL A 201 1.16 -2.11 23.15
C VAL A 201 2.08 -2.78 24.16
N VAL A 202 3.32 -2.98 23.75
CA VAL A 202 4.39 -3.55 24.56
C VAL A 202 5.43 -2.46 24.82
N ASP A 203 5.86 -2.32 26.08
CA ASP A 203 6.88 -1.35 26.45
C ASP A 203 8.30 -1.80 26.06
N ASN A 204 9.31 -0.96 26.32
CA ASN A 204 10.70 -1.22 25.98
C ASN A 204 11.35 -2.34 26.84
N HIS A 205 10.69 -2.75 27.93
CA HIS A 205 11.11 -3.86 28.77
C HIS A 205 10.50 -5.20 28.33
N GLY A 206 9.58 -5.16 27.38
CA GLY A 206 8.88 -6.33 26.86
C GLY A 206 7.65 -6.72 27.67
N VAL A 207 7.07 -5.78 28.41
CA VAL A 207 5.82 -5.97 29.14
C VAL A 207 4.64 -5.50 28.27
N ALA A 208 3.64 -6.34 28.12
CA ALA A 208 2.37 -5.94 27.49
C ALA A 208 1.63 -4.98 28.41
N ARG A 209 1.40 -3.75 27.94
CA ARG A 209 0.83 -2.67 28.76
C ARG A 209 -0.60 -2.31 28.36
N ALA A 210 -0.92 -2.44 27.06
CA ALA A 210 -2.29 -2.25 26.60
C ALA A 210 -2.66 -3.29 25.54
N MET A 211 -3.94 -3.57 25.44
CA MET A 211 -4.56 -4.42 24.44
C MET A 211 -5.79 -3.72 23.87
N VAL A 212 -5.94 -3.74 22.57
CA VAL A 212 -7.18 -3.43 21.88
C VAL A 212 -7.77 -4.74 21.36
N ALA A 213 -9.00 -5.01 21.72
CA ALA A 213 -9.75 -6.19 21.29
C ALA A 213 -10.94 -5.73 20.44
N SER A 214 -10.91 -6.01 19.13
CA SER A 214 -11.98 -5.68 18.19
C SER A 214 -12.66 -6.94 17.68
N GLY A 215 -13.98 -6.97 17.78
CA GLY A 215 -14.81 -8.08 17.33
C GLY A 215 -16.26 -7.91 17.77
N LYS A 216 -17.17 -8.57 17.07
CA LYS A 216 -18.62 -8.53 17.32
C LYS A 216 -19.18 -7.11 17.36
N GLY A 217 -18.69 -6.26 16.44
CA GLY A 217 -19.13 -4.86 16.32
C GLY A 217 -18.71 -3.94 17.48
N ARG A 218 -17.72 -4.33 18.29
CA ARG A 218 -17.24 -3.55 19.45
C ARG A 218 -15.71 -3.48 19.45
N THR A 219 -15.17 -2.35 19.92
CA THR A 219 -13.76 -2.16 20.26
C THR A 219 -13.63 -1.92 21.74
N ARG A 220 -12.76 -2.68 22.42
CA ARG A 220 -12.49 -2.61 23.85
C ARG A 220 -11.01 -2.36 24.07
N ILE A 221 -10.68 -1.45 24.96
CA ILE A 221 -9.31 -1.07 25.30
C ILE A 221 -9.01 -1.45 26.73
N TYR A 222 -7.96 -2.24 26.91
CA TYR A 222 -7.47 -2.70 28.22
C TYR A 222 -6.07 -2.14 28.49
N TYR A 223 -5.76 -1.95 29.76
CA TYR A 223 -4.45 -1.47 30.23
C TYR A 223 -4.07 -2.13 31.55
N ARG A 224 -2.76 -2.30 31.77
CA ARG A 224 -2.20 -2.63 33.08
C ARG A 224 -0.95 -1.79 33.38
N ALA A 225 -0.76 -1.44 34.66
CA ALA A 225 0.31 -0.55 35.10
C ALA A 225 1.70 -1.24 35.18
N ALA A 226 1.74 -2.55 35.36
CA ALA A 226 2.96 -3.36 35.44
C ALA A 226 2.65 -4.81 35.01
N ALA A 227 3.67 -5.66 34.91
CA ALA A 227 3.52 -7.05 34.47
C ALA A 227 2.65 -7.90 35.41
N ASP A 228 2.68 -7.60 36.69
CA ASP A 228 1.94 -8.26 37.76
C ASP A 228 0.64 -7.52 38.13
N ALA A 229 0.35 -6.38 37.53
CA ALA A 229 -0.87 -5.63 37.78
C ALA A 229 -2.06 -6.22 37.03
N ALA A 230 -3.25 -6.16 37.63
CA ALA A 230 -4.49 -6.60 37.03
C ALA A 230 -4.84 -5.71 35.82
N TRP A 231 -5.43 -6.33 34.79
CA TRP A 231 -5.97 -5.63 33.64
C TRP A 231 -7.18 -4.80 34.00
N GLN A 232 -7.27 -3.60 33.46
CA GLN A 232 -8.39 -2.69 33.62
C GLN A 232 -8.94 -2.34 32.23
N LYS A 233 -10.23 -2.50 32.02
CA LYS A 233 -10.91 -1.98 30.85
C LYS A 233 -10.95 -0.45 30.92
N LEU A 234 -10.26 0.24 30.02
CA LEU A 234 -10.24 1.70 29.96
C LEU A 234 -11.46 2.25 29.23
N ASP A 235 -11.82 1.62 28.10
CA ASP A 235 -12.89 2.10 27.24
C ASP A 235 -13.55 0.96 26.45
N GLU A 236 -14.76 1.22 25.97
CA GLU A 236 -15.50 0.37 25.05
C GLU A 236 -16.43 1.21 24.19
N PHE A 237 -16.35 1.05 22.87
CA PHE A 237 -17.21 1.75 21.92
C PHE A 237 -17.60 0.85 20.76
N ALA A 238 -18.64 1.25 20.00
CA ALA A 238 -19.04 0.51 18.82
C ALA A 238 -17.93 0.55 17.76
N ALA A 239 -17.72 -0.54 17.04
CA ALA A 239 -16.86 -0.56 15.87
C ALA A 239 -17.33 0.49 14.86
N GLN A 240 -16.46 0.92 13.99
CA GLN A 240 -16.75 1.93 12.98
C GLN A 240 -17.33 3.24 13.56
N THR A 241 -16.80 3.67 14.71
CA THR A 241 -17.09 4.98 15.33
C THR A 241 -15.79 5.71 15.66
N PRO A 242 -15.79 7.07 15.77
CA PRO A 242 -14.58 7.84 16.04
C PRO A 242 -14.11 7.64 17.50
N GLY A 243 -13.34 6.60 17.71
CA GLY A 243 -12.73 6.28 18.99
C GLY A 243 -11.31 6.82 19.14
N TRP A 244 -10.53 6.11 19.96
CA TRP A 244 -9.11 6.35 20.12
C TRP A 244 -8.35 5.03 20.19
N MET A 245 -7.07 5.05 19.83
CA MET A 245 -6.23 3.86 19.76
C MET A 245 -4.91 4.08 20.49
N PRO A 246 -4.53 3.23 21.46
CA PRO A 246 -3.21 3.24 22.06
C PRO A 246 -2.17 2.79 21.03
N LEU A 247 -1.10 3.56 20.87
CA LEU A 247 -0.05 3.30 19.86
C LEU A 247 1.25 2.82 20.48
N ALA A 248 1.66 3.44 21.61
CA ALA A 248 2.90 3.10 22.30
C ALA A 248 2.83 3.47 23.78
N MET A 249 3.68 2.83 24.57
CA MET A 249 4.01 3.29 25.92
C MET A 249 4.99 4.46 25.81
N ALA A 250 4.78 5.51 26.56
CA ALA A 250 5.71 6.63 26.62
C ALA A 250 6.93 6.29 27.50
N GLU A 251 7.97 7.13 27.40
CA GLU A 251 9.25 6.92 28.08
C GLU A 251 9.18 7.04 29.61
N ASP A 252 8.07 7.57 30.12
CA ASP A 252 7.78 7.68 31.57
C ASP A 252 7.24 6.38 32.17
N ASP A 253 6.98 5.34 31.34
CA ASP A 253 6.35 4.07 31.70
C ASP A 253 4.96 4.21 32.38
N LYS A 254 4.32 5.38 32.25
CA LYS A 254 3.04 5.72 32.89
C LYS A 254 1.99 6.17 31.90
N THR A 255 2.37 6.94 30.90
CA THR A 255 1.45 7.47 29.89
C THR A 255 1.54 6.70 28.58
N LEU A 256 0.50 6.81 27.76
CA LEU A 256 0.43 6.23 26.43
C LEU A 256 0.50 7.34 25.38
N TYR A 257 1.15 7.08 24.27
CA TYR A 257 0.88 7.76 23.02
C TYR A 257 -0.38 7.15 22.41
N VAL A 258 -1.32 8.00 22.05
CA VAL A 258 -2.59 7.54 21.45
C VAL A 258 -2.93 8.38 20.22
N SER A 259 -3.60 7.75 19.25
CA SER A 259 -4.29 8.45 18.17
C SER A 259 -5.75 8.64 18.57
N ALA A 260 -6.28 9.85 18.45
CA ALA A 260 -7.67 10.14 18.79
C ALA A 260 -8.22 11.33 18.00
N TYR A 261 -9.50 11.26 17.68
CA TYR A 261 -10.20 12.37 17.01
C TYR A 261 -10.41 13.58 17.94
N GLY A 262 -10.65 13.35 19.23
CA GLY A 262 -10.82 14.41 20.24
C GLY A 262 -11.95 15.38 19.87
N GLY A 263 -13.06 14.90 19.33
CA GLY A 263 -14.18 15.70 18.87
C GLY A 263 -13.93 16.50 17.57
N LYS A 264 -12.84 16.20 16.88
CA LYS A 264 -12.48 16.81 15.58
C LYS A 264 -12.63 15.78 14.46
N ASP A 265 -12.51 16.24 13.22
CA ASP A 265 -12.60 15.38 12.04
C ASP A 265 -11.34 14.55 11.81
N LYS A 266 -10.16 15.10 12.12
CA LYS A 266 -8.87 14.43 11.92
C LYS A 266 -8.32 13.91 13.23
N ALA A 267 -7.85 12.65 13.24
CA ALA A 267 -7.16 12.06 14.37
C ALA A 267 -5.80 12.76 14.60
N ALA A 268 -5.44 12.93 15.85
CA ALA A 268 -4.22 13.58 16.29
C ALA A 268 -3.50 12.71 17.33
N ILE A 269 -2.21 12.96 17.54
CA ILE A 269 -1.42 12.25 18.55
C ILE A 269 -1.51 13.01 19.86
N TYR A 270 -1.89 12.28 20.92
CA TYR A 270 -1.97 12.78 22.29
C TYR A 270 -1.13 11.92 23.24
N ARG A 271 -0.77 12.50 24.37
CA ARG A 271 -0.47 11.72 25.58
C ARG A 271 -1.79 11.37 26.28
N TYR A 272 -1.88 10.17 26.82
CA TYR A 272 -3.03 9.71 27.59
C TYR A 272 -2.55 9.14 28.91
N ASP A 273 -3.16 9.58 30.03
CA ASP A 273 -2.89 9.09 31.37
C ASP A 273 -3.95 8.00 31.72
N PRO A 274 -3.59 6.72 31.70
CA PRO A 274 -4.54 5.64 31.95
C PRO A 274 -4.99 5.58 33.42
N ALA A 275 -4.18 6.07 34.37
CA ALA A 275 -4.57 6.12 35.78
C ALA A 275 -5.66 7.16 36.05
N LYS A 276 -5.59 8.30 35.34
CA LYS A 276 -6.61 9.35 35.40
C LYS A 276 -7.72 9.18 34.36
N ARG A 277 -7.55 8.26 33.41
CA ARG A 277 -8.42 8.08 32.24
C ARG A 277 -8.63 9.40 31.47
N ALA A 278 -7.56 10.12 31.22
CA ALA A 278 -7.63 11.46 30.67
C ALA A 278 -6.62 11.67 29.54
N PHE A 279 -7.09 12.37 28.51
CA PHE A 279 -6.20 12.92 27.47
C PHE A 279 -5.41 14.09 28.05
N GLY A 280 -4.10 14.07 27.82
CA GLY A 280 -3.16 15.12 28.18
C GLY A 280 -2.81 16.00 26.98
N GLU A 281 -1.53 16.28 26.84
CA GLU A 281 -0.99 17.13 25.78
C GLU A 281 -1.25 16.56 24.38
N MET A 282 -1.70 17.40 23.45
CA MET A 282 -1.73 17.09 22.02
C MET A 282 -0.34 17.36 21.44
N LEU A 283 0.33 16.33 20.97
CA LEU A 283 1.70 16.38 20.46
C LEU A 283 1.76 16.78 18.98
N ALA A 284 0.81 16.32 18.19
CA ALA A 284 0.75 16.63 16.76
C ALA A 284 -0.67 16.51 16.23
N ARG A 285 -1.00 17.38 15.28
CA ARG A 285 -2.22 17.33 14.46
C ARG A 285 -1.90 17.81 13.05
N HIS A 286 -2.46 17.14 12.06
CA HIS A 286 -2.38 17.59 10.67
C HIS A 286 -3.75 18.16 10.22
N PRO A 287 -3.79 19.25 9.42
CA PRO A 287 -5.07 19.85 9.01
C PRO A 287 -5.86 19.01 8.01
N GLN A 288 -5.20 18.18 7.22
CA GLN A 288 -5.79 17.46 6.11
C GLN A 288 -5.96 15.96 6.35
N VAL A 289 -5.09 15.34 7.18
CA VAL A 289 -5.03 13.88 7.32
C VAL A 289 -4.93 13.44 8.78
N ASP A 290 -5.28 12.18 9.00
CA ASP A 290 -5.16 11.52 10.31
C ASP A 290 -3.69 11.21 10.63
N LEU A 291 -3.36 11.24 11.91
CA LEU A 291 -2.05 10.88 12.43
C LEU A 291 -2.17 9.60 13.28
N GLU A 292 -1.51 8.52 12.82
CA GLU A 292 -1.57 7.20 13.46
C GLU A 292 -0.21 6.50 13.53
N ASN A 293 0.76 6.91 12.70
CA ASN A 293 2.00 6.20 12.49
C ASN A 293 3.16 6.85 13.23
N LEU A 294 3.50 6.34 14.43
CA LEU A 294 4.65 6.80 15.20
C LEU A 294 5.97 6.37 14.55
N VAL A 295 6.97 7.22 14.66
CA VAL A 295 8.35 6.94 14.26
C VAL A 295 9.18 6.64 15.51
N TYR A 296 9.93 5.53 15.46
CA TYR A 296 10.78 5.06 16.56
C TYR A 296 12.25 5.10 16.17
N ASP A 297 13.11 5.37 17.14
CA ASP A 297 14.53 5.09 17.00
C ASP A 297 14.87 3.63 17.37
N TYR A 298 16.16 3.26 17.28
CA TYR A 298 16.62 1.90 17.63
C TYR A 298 16.44 1.54 19.11
N ASP A 299 16.37 2.54 19.98
CA ASP A 299 16.15 2.34 21.41
C ASP A 299 14.66 2.32 21.77
N GLY A 300 13.80 2.29 20.76
CA GLY A 300 12.35 2.17 20.90
C GLY A 300 11.67 3.44 21.42
N LYS A 301 12.40 4.58 21.46
CA LYS A 301 11.83 5.88 21.80
C LYS A 301 11.01 6.41 20.64
N VAL A 302 9.84 6.98 20.94
CA VAL A 302 9.04 7.71 19.95
C VAL A 302 9.72 9.04 19.65
N VAL A 303 10.12 9.23 18.38
CA VAL A 303 10.86 10.41 17.92
C VAL A 303 10.08 11.31 16.98
N GLY A 304 8.89 10.88 16.55
CA GLY A 304 8.07 11.65 15.63
C GLY A 304 6.82 10.87 15.19
N VAL A 305 6.12 11.46 14.23
CA VAL A 305 4.96 10.87 13.56
C VAL A 305 5.08 11.03 12.05
N ARG A 306 4.77 9.96 11.33
CA ARG A 306 4.65 9.98 9.86
C ARG A 306 3.20 10.25 9.48
N TYR A 307 3.01 11.02 8.41
CA TYR A 307 1.70 11.31 7.85
C TYR A 307 1.75 11.21 6.32
N ASP A 308 0.61 10.92 5.74
CA ASP A 308 0.42 10.80 4.30
C ASP A 308 -0.66 11.79 3.85
N ALA A 309 -0.22 13.01 3.58
CA ALA A 309 -1.04 14.10 3.03
C ALA A 309 -0.94 14.10 1.49
N ASP A 310 -0.89 15.26 0.86
CA ASP A 310 -0.62 15.36 -0.58
C ASP A 310 0.74 14.75 -0.96
N ARG A 311 1.67 14.73 0.01
CA ARG A 311 2.95 13.99 -0.03
C ARG A 311 3.21 13.36 1.33
N LEU A 312 3.87 12.23 1.32
CA LEU A 312 4.35 11.60 2.55
C LEU A 312 5.28 12.56 3.30
N GLY A 313 5.06 12.70 4.61
CA GLY A 313 5.86 13.56 5.46
C GLY A 313 6.12 12.95 6.83
N VAL A 314 7.02 13.58 7.57
CA VAL A 314 7.34 13.24 8.95
C VAL A 314 7.43 14.51 9.79
N ALA A 315 6.82 14.49 10.97
CA ALA A 315 6.99 15.52 11.99
C ALA A 315 7.78 14.92 13.15
N PHE A 316 9.05 15.31 13.28
CA PHE A 316 9.89 14.83 14.37
C PHE A 316 9.62 15.64 15.65
N PHE A 317 9.48 14.94 16.78
CA PHE A 317 9.49 15.48 18.14
C PHE A 317 10.92 15.67 18.64
N ASP A 318 11.88 14.94 18.03
CA ASP A 318 13.31 15.00 18.31
C ASP A 318 13.98 16.05 17.42
N GLU A 319 14.40 17.15 18.02
CA GLU A 319 14.98 18.29 17.29
C GLU A 319 16.26 17.94 16.49
N PRO A 320 17.20 17.12 16.99
CA PRO A 320 18.33 16.67 16.19
C PRO A 320 17.90 15.95 14.89
N LEU A 321 16.91 15.04 14.95
CA LEU A 321 16.39 14.36 13.75
C LEU A 321 15.65 15.33 12.82
N ALA A 322 14.92 16.30 13.35
CA ALA A 322 14.29 17.33 12.54
C ALA A 322 15.31 18.15 11.75
N ARG A 323 16.46 18.49 12.36
CA ARG A 323 17.57 19.18 11.65
C ARG A 323 18.22 18.32 10.57
N VAL A 324 18.39 17.02 10.82
CA VAL A 324 18.89 16.07 9.81
C VAL A 324 17.92 16.01 8.64
N GLN A 325 16.63 15.83 8.90
CA GLN A 325 15.59 15.81 7.86
C GLN A 325 15.60 17.09 7.03
N ALA A 326 15.61 18.26 7.67
CA ALA A 326 15.65 19.56 7.00
C ALA A 326 16.90 19.73 6.12
N THR A 327 18.05 19.18 6.55
CA THR A 327 19.28 19.20 5.75
C THR A 327 19.14 18.38 4.48
N VAL A 328 18.56 17.17 4.59
CA VAL A 328 18.32 16.29 3.44
C VAL A 328 17.26 16.86 2.52
N ASP A 329 16.16 17.40 3.06
CA ASP A 329 15.08 17.99 2.27
C ASP A 329 15.56 19.22 1.50
N LYS A 330 16.50 19.99 2.07
CA LYS A 330 17.14 21.10 1.37
C LYS A 330 18.04 20.63 0.22
N ALA A 331 18.66 19.45 0.34
CA ALA A 331 19.49 18.86 -0.71
C ALA A 331 18.63 18.27 -1.85
N PHE A 332 17.42 17.77 -1.53
CA PHE A 332 16.49 17.17 -2.47
C PHE A 332 15.07 17.76 -2.30
N PRO A 333 14.85 19.04 -2.66
CA PRO A 333 13.63 19.77 -2.29
C PRO A 333 12.34 19.26 -2.97
N ASP A 334 12.46 18.65 -4.14
CA ASP A 334 11.32 18.12 -4.92
C ASP A 334 11.06 16.63 -4.67
N HIS A 335 11.68 16.06 -3.65
CA HIS A 335 11.56 14.66 -3.30
C HIS A 335 10.93 14.46 -1.93
N VAL A 336 10.46 13.25 -1.69
CA VAL A 336 10.22 12.70 -0.36
C VAL A 336 11.50 11.99 0.07
N ASN A 337 11.97 12.30 1.28
CA ASN A 337 13.21 11.76 1.82
C ASN A 337 12.93 10.99 3.10
N VAL A 338 13.21 9.69 3.09
CA VAL A 338 13.02 8.79 4.24
C VAL A 338 14.37 8.40 4.82
N LEU A 339 14.51 8.52 6.13
CA LEU A 339 15.76 8.30 6.84
C LEU A 339 15.79 6.93 7.54
N SER A 340 16.89 6.17 7.35
CA SER A 340 17.23 4.99 8.14
C SER A 340 18.57 5.26 8.86
N ALA A 341 18.51 5.46 10.17
CA ALA A 341 19.64 5.92 10.98
C ALA A 341 20.55 4.77 11.46
N SER A 342 21.84 5.03 11.77
CA SER A 342 22.58 4.26 12.76
C SER A 342 22.09 4.58 14.18
N ARG A 343 22.36 3.70 15.17
CA ARG A 343 21.93 3.93 16.55
C ARG A 343 22.49 5.23 17.13
N ASP A 344 23.75 5.54 16.85
CA ASP A 344 24.41 6.77 17.29
C ASP A 344 24.01 7.99 16.45
N ARG A 345 23.16 7.81 15.43
CA ARG A 345 22.67 8.85 14.51
C ARG A 345 23.78 9.61 13.78
N SER A 346 24.95 9.01 13.64
CA SER A 346 26.06 9.60 12.89
C SER A 346 25.97 9.35 11.38
N LEU A 347 25.28 8.27 10.98
CA LEU A 347 25.08 7.86 9.60
C LEU A 347 23.61 7.62 9.31
N PHE A 348 23.19 7.96 8.10
CA PHE A 348 21.84 7.70 7.61
C PHE A 348 21.88 7.15 6.19
N VAL A 349 21.13 6.09 5.92
CA VAL A 349 20.69 5.78 4.57
C VAL A 349 19.47 6.62 4.29
N VAL A 350 19.54 7.43 3.25
CA VAL A 350 18.45 8.28 2.76
C VAL A 350 17.84 7.61 1.55
N THR A 351 16.56 7.30 1.60
CA THR A 351 15.76 6.91 0.43
C THR A 351 15.06 8.16 -0.10
N SER A 352 15.47 8.64 -1.26
CA SER A 352 14.91 9.83 -1.90
C SER A 352 14.14 9.46 -3.15
N PHE A 353 12.86 9.80 -3.23
CA PHE A 353 11.98 9.45 -4.34
C PHE A 353 11.01 10.60 -4.69
N SER A 354 10.38 10.51 -5.87
CA SER A 354 9.35 11.47 -6.28
C SER A 354 8.28 10.79 -7.13
N ASP A 355 7.32 11.58 -7.59
CA ASP A 355 6.31 11.17 -8.57
C ASP A 355 6.89 10.64 -9.90
N ARG A 356 8.14 11.01 -10.22
CA ARG A 356 8.84 10.64 -11.46
C ARG A 356 10.07 9.77 -11.26
N LEU A 357 10.54 9.66 -10.02
CA LEU A 357 11.73 8.90 -9.66
C LEU A 357 11.34 7.75 -8.74
N PRO A 358 11.52 6.48 -9.14
CA PRO A 358 11.23 5.32 -8.28
C PRO A 358 11.94 5.39 -6.93
N GLY A 359 13.18 5.84 -6.93
CA GLY A 359 13.98 6.09 -5.74
C GLY A 359 15.47 6.02 -6.01
N THR A 360 16.21 6.78 -5.22
CA THR A 360 17.68 6.76 -5.15
C THR A 360 18.10 6.67 -3.69
N TYR A 361 19.08 5.87 -3.42
CA TYR A 361 19.67 5.72 -2.08
C TYR A 361 20.93 6.54 -1.97
N TYR A 362 21.07 7.22 -0.82
CA TYR A 362 22.26 7.99 -0.45
C TYR A 362 22.71 7.60 0.96
N LEU A 363 24.01 7.75 1.22
CA LEU A 363 24.58 7.69 2.57
C LEU A 363 24.87 9.12 3.04
N PHE A 364 24.26 9.54 4.14
CA PHE A 364 24.54 10.82 4.77
C PHE A 364 25.39 10.63 6.02
N ASP A 365 26.62 11.12 5.99
CA ASP A 365 27.54 11.21 7.12
C ASP A 365 27.37 12.59 7.77
N VAL A 366 26.71 12.63 8.93
CA VAL A 366 26.38 13.87 9.63
C VAL A 366 27.63 14.59 10.13
N LYS A 367 28.65 13.82 10.60
CA LYS A 367 29.90 14.40 11.11
C LYS A 367 30.71 15.09 10.03
N LYS A 368 30.70 14.54 8.81
CA LYS A 368 31.37 15.13 7.65
C LYS A 368 30.49 16.12 6.89
N GLY A 369 29.18 16.18 7.17
CA GLY A 369 28.23 16.97 6.41
C GLY A 369 28.13 16.56 4.93
N ARG A 370 28.32 15.27 4.61
CA ARG A 370 28.46 14.77 3.24
C ARG A 370 27.38 13.75 2.92
N ILE A 371 26.68 13.96 1.80
CA ILE A 371 25.73 13.04 1.21
C ILE A 371 26.40 12.37 0.01
N GLU A 372 26.47 11.06 0.01
CA GLU A 372 27.09 10.24 -1.04
C GLU A 372 26.03 9.38 -1.73
N TYR A 373 26.07 9.32 -3.07
CA TYR A 373 25.23 8.43 -3.84
C TYR A 373 25.58 6.96 -3.57
N LEU A 374 24.55 6.12 -3.39
CA LEU A 374 24.70 4.67 -3.22
C LEU A 374 24.21 3.91 -4.47
N ALA A 375 22.94 4.07 -4.81
CA ALA A 375 22.33 3.34 -5.92
C ALA A 375 20.96 3.91 -6.28
N ASP A 376 20.53 3.68 -7.52
CA ASP A 376 19.15 3.87 -7.95
C ASP A 376 18.35 2.57 -7.79
N MET A 377 17.07 2.70 -7.42
CA MET A 377 16.14 1.57 -7.37
C MET A 377 15.94 0.97 -8.75
N SER A 378 15.68 1.80 -9.74
CA SER A 378 15.36 1.40 -11.12
C SER A 378 16.15 2.28 -12.10
N PRO A 379 17.48 2.00 -12.31
CA PRO A 379 18.36 2.85 -13.11
C PRO A 379 17.98 2.93 -14.59
N TRP A 380 17.06 2.11 -15.06
CA TRP A 380 16.52 2.12 -16.44
C TRP A 380 15.34 3.07 -16.62
N ILE A 381 14.79 3.62 -15.54
CA ILE A 381 13.75 4.65 -15.60
C ILE A 381 14.44 6.02 -15.66
N ASP A 382 14.22 6.74 -16.77
CA ASP A 382 14.65 8.14 -16.88
C ASP A 382 13.58 9.06 -16.28
N PRO A 383 13.82 9.71 -15.12
CA PRO A 383 12.85 10.61 -14.51
C PRO A 383 12.45 11.79 -15.40
N LYS A 384 13.32 12.16 -16.35
CA LYS A 384 13.03 13.23 -17.32
C LYS A 384 12.01 12.81 -18.37
N ALA A 385 11.83 11.52 -18.61
CA ALA A 385 10.81 10.99 -19.51
C ALA A 385 9.45 10.84 -18.81
N MET A 386 9.41 10.80 -17.48
CA MET A 386 8.19 10.60 -16.69
C MET A 386 7.35 11.86 -16.57
N SER A 387 6.05 11.67 -16.37
CA SER A 387 5.04 12.73 -16.26
C SER A 387 4.86 13.19 -14.81
N PRO A 388 4.70 14.50 -14.54
CA PRO A 388 4.50 14.99 -13.18
C PRO A 388 3.09 14.66 -12.68
N VAL A 389 3.01 14.26 -11.40
CA VAL A 389 1.75 14.04 -10.68
C VAL A 389 1.43 15.28 -9.84
N LYS A 390 0.21 15.79 -9.96
CA LYS A 390 -0.27 16.96 -9.20
C LYS A 390 -1.39 16.53 -8.25
N PRO A 391 -1.26 16.76 -6.94
CA PRO A 391 -2.39 16.71 -6.03
C PRO A 391 -3.40 17.81 -6.45
N VAL A 392 -4.66 17.42 -6.57
CA VAL A 392 -5.77 18.31 -6.92
C VAL A 392 -6.96 18.05 -5.99
N ARG A 393 -7.93 18.94 -5.98
CA ARG A 393 -9.20 18.78 -5.28
C ARG A 393 -10.33 19.25 -6.15
N TYR A 394 -11.45 18.55 -6.08
CA TYR A 394 -12.68 18.98 -6.71
C TYR A 394 -13.86 18.82 -5.74
N THR A 395 -14.95 19.50 -6.02
CA THR A 395 -16.16 19.44 -5.20
C THR A 395 -17.15 18.46 -5.84
N ALA A 396 -17.53 17.44 -5.10
CA ALA A 396 -18.61 16.54 -5.50
C ALA A 396 -19.97 17.29 -5.51
N ARG A 397 -20.96 16.74 -6.20
CA ARG A 397 -22.29 17.34 -6.38
C ARG A 397 -23.04 17.63 -5.08
N ASP A 398 -22.70 16.95 -4.00
CA ASP A 398 -23.26 17.14 -2.66
C ASP A 398 -22.44 18.11 -1.80
N GLY A 399 -21.40 18.74 -2.37
CA GLY A 399 -20.55 19.71 -1.72
C GLY A 399 -19.35 19.15 -0.98
N MET A 400 -19.12 17.83 -1.01
CA MET A 400 -17.94 17.21 -0.41
C MET A 400 -16.69 17.53 -1.24
N GLU A 401 -15.61 17.95 -0.58
CA GLU A 401 -14.29 18.07 -1.23
C GLU A 401 -13.66 16.70 -1.37
N ILE A 402 -13.29 16.33 -2.59
CA ILE A 402 -12.64 15.07 -2.92
C ILE A 402 -11.20 15.35 -3.35
N PRO A 403 -10.21 14.83 -2.61
CA PRO A 403 -8.81 14.83 -3.05
C PRO A 403 -8.63 13.92 -4.27
N ALA A 404 -7.64 14.23 -5.09
CA ALA A 404 -7.27 13.37 -6.22
C ALA A 404 -5.82 13.64 -6.65
N TYR A 405 -5.25 12.71 -7.41
CA TYR A 405 -3.99 12.93 -8.11
C TYR A 405 -4.25 12.99 -9.62
N LEU A 406 -3.64 13.97 -10.26
CA LEU A 406 -3.75 14.19 -11.70
C LEU A 406 -2.37 14.11 -12.35
N THR A 407 -2.23 13.20 -13.30
CA THR A 407 -1.05 13.07 -14.13
C THR A 407 -1.38 13.50 -15.55
N ILE A 408 -0.64 14.49 -16.05
CA ILE A 408 -0.79 14.98 -17.42
C ILE A 408 0.40 14.48 -18.24
N PRO A 409 0.17 13.84 -19.41
CA PRO A 409 1.24 13.43 -20.30
C PRO A 409 2.21 14.57 -20.58
N LYS A 410 3.49 14.26 -20.62
CA LYS A 410 4.52 15.26 -20.88
C LYS A 410 4.48 15.83 -22.29
N ALA A 411 3.99 15.04 -23.25
CA ALA A 411 3.80 15.47 -24.62
C ALA A 411 2.47 16.23 -24.80
N GLY A 412 2.47 17.31 -25.59
CA GLY A 412 1.29 18.10 -25.87
C GLY A 412 1.15 19.34 -24.98
N ASP A 413 0.01 20.03 -25.09
CA ASP A 413 -0.29 21.27 -24.36
C ASP A 413 -1.10 21.04 -23.06
N GLY A 414 -1.40 19.80 -22.74
CA GLY A 414 -2.14 19.42 -21.54
C GLY A 414 -3.65 19.67 -21.62
N LYS A 415 -4.21 19.85 -22.82
CA LYS A 415 -5.62 20.16 -23.05
C LYS A 415 -6.31 19.12 -23.95
N ASN A 416 -7.60 18.93 -23.71
CA ASN A 416 -8.46 18.03 -24.48
C ASN A 416 -7.82 16.63 -24.69
N LEU A 417 -7.22 16.11 -23.63
CA LEU A 417 -6.52 14.83 -23.66
C LEU A 417 -7.50 13.66 -23.53
N PRO A 418 -7.16 12.48 -24.08
CA PRO A 418 -7.85 11.27 -23.64
C PRO A 418 -7.57 11.03 -22.16
N LEU A 419 -8.63 10.73 -21.39
CA LEU A 419 -8.56 10.57 -19.94
C LEU A 419 -8.80 9.12 -19.52
N VAL A 420 -7.94 8.60 -18.70
CA VAL A 420 -8.17 7.39 -17.91
C VAL A 420 -8.46 7.81 -16.47
N VAL A 421 -9.64 7.46 -15.97
CA VAL A 421 -9.97 7.58 -14.56
C VAL A 421 -9.57 6.27 -13.90
N LEU A 422 -8.49 6.29 -13.14
CA LEU A 422 -7.94 5.12 -12.45
C LEU A 422 -8.44 5.09 -11.01
N VAL A 423 -9.32 4.15 -10.71
CA VAL A 423 -9.99 4.04 -9.41
C VAL A 423 -9.30 2.97 -8.57
N HIS A 424 -8.77 3.36 -7.41
CA HIS A 424 -8.10 2.43 -6.51
C HIS A 424 -9.05 1.40 -5.90
N GLY A 425 -8.52 0.26 -5.47
CA GLY A 425 -9.23 -0.81 -4.78
C GLY A 425 -9.48 -0.50 -3.29
N GLY A 426 -9.90 -1.49 -2.56
CA GLY A 426 -10.22 -1.40 -1.14
C GLY A 426 -11.72 -1.60 -0.88
N PRO A 427 -12.56 -0.56 -0.62
CA PRO A 427 -12.33 0.88 -0.77
C PRO A 427 -11.69 1.57 0.45
N TRP A 428 -11.75 0.97 1.63
CA TRP A 428 -11.32 1.54 2.91
C TRP A 428 -9.83 1.33 3.16
N ILE A 429 -9.02 1.88 2.27
CA ILE A 429 -7.55 1.87 2.34
C ILE A 429 -7.01 3.30 2.18
N ALA A 430 -5.71 3.48 2.33
CA ALA A 430 -5.08 4.79 2.20
C ALA A 430 -5.10 5.39 0.77
N GLY A 431 -5.54 4.61 -0.24
CA GLY A 431 -5.66 5.08 -1.62
C GLY A 431 -4.31 5.32 -2.30
N ASP A 432 -4.33 6.26 -3.23
CA ASP A 432 -3.17 6.65 -4.03
C ASP A 432 -2.28 7.69 -3.32
N GLY A 433 -1.14 8.02 -3.89
CA GLY A 433 -0.23 8.98 -3.29
C GLY A 433 0.75 9.62 -4.28
N TRP A 434 1.53 10.56 -3.78
CA TRP A 434 2.53 11.24 -4.57
C TRP A 434 3.87 10.48 -4.54
N TRP A 435 3.96 9.47 -5.38
CA TRP A 435 5.17 8.66 -5.63
C TRP A 435 5.20 8.18 -7.08
N PHE A 436 6.29 7.55 -7.48
CA PHE A 436 6.37 6.90 -8.77
C PHE A 436 5.44 5.68 -8.79
N ASP A 437 4.36 5.79 -9.55
CA ASP A 437 3.46 4.68 -9.82
C ASP A 437 3.73 4.17 -11.24
N PRO A 438 4.16 2.90 -11.41
CA PRO A 438 4.50 2.37 -12.73
C PRO A 438 3.30 2.31 -13.69
N GLU A 439 2.09 2.05 -13.19
CA GLU A 439 0.88 1.99 -14.00
C GLU A 439 0.46 3.37 -14.49
N VAL A 440 0.45 4.35 -13.60
CA VAL A 440 0.17 5.76 -13.94
C VAL A 440 1.18 6.28 -14.94
N GLN A 441 2.46 6.04 -14.73
CA GLN A 441 3.52 6.48 -15.63
C GLN A 441 3.47 5.74 -16.97
N PHE A 442 3.12 4.46 -16.96
CA PHE A 442 2.86 3.70 -18.19
C PHE A 442 1.73 4.34 -19.01
N LEU A 443 0.57 4.59 -18.41
CA LEU A 443 -0.57 5.22 -19.08
C LEU A 443 -0.23 6.62 -19.61
N ALA A 444 0.41 7.44 -18.79
CA ALA A 444 0.83 8.78 -19.17
C ALA A 444 1.86 8.78 -20.31
N SER A 445 2.78 7.81 -20.34
CA SER A 445 3.76 7.64 -21.42
C SER A 445 3.12 7.28 -22.78
N ARG A 446 1.87 6.81 -22.77
CA ARG A 446 1.06 6.49 -23.97
C ARG A 446 0.14 7.65 -24.37
N GLY A 447 0.23 8.80 -23.69
CA GLY A 447 -0.50 10.01 -24.03
C GLY A 447 -1.83 10.20 -23.30
N TYR A 448 -2.16 9.36 -22.31
CA TYR A 448 -3.38 9.49 -21.53
C TYR A 448 -3.15 10.40 -20.33
N ALA A 449 -4.05 11.34 -20.08
CA ALA A 449 -4.18 11.94 -18.76
C ALA A 449 -4.73 10.89 -17.80
N VAL A 450 -4.24 10.88 -16.56
CA VAL A 450 -4.70 9.93 -15.53
C VAL A 450 -5.23 10.72 -14.34
N LEU A 451 -6.49 10.47 -13.96
CA LEU A 451 -7.11 11.01 -12.75
C LEU A 451 -7.32 9.87 -11.76
N GLN A 452 -6.75 10.00 -10.57
CA GLN A 452 -6.87 9.06 -9.46
C GLN A 452 -7.68 9.71 -8.34
N PRO A 453 -9.01 9.50 -8.26
CA PRO A 453 -9.86 10.10 -7.23
C PRO A 453 -9.72 9.34 -5.90
N GLU A 454 -9.48 10.09 -4.82
CA GLU A 454 -9.57 9.63 -3.43
C GLU A 454 -11.01 9.77 -2.96
N TYR A 455 -11.89 8.97 -3.55
CA TYR A 455 -13.34 9.02 -3.30
C TYR A 455 -13.66 8.79 -1.82
N ARG A 456 -14.87 9.23 -1.38
CA ARG A 456 -15.28 9.02 0.03
C ARG A 456 -15.13 7.57 0.46
N GLY A 457 -14.58 7.34 1.65
CA GLY A 457 -14.20 6.02 2.15
C GLY A 457 -12.69 5.78 2.12
N THR A 458 -11.93 6.45 1.24
CA THR A 458 -10.47 6.42 1.32
C THR A 458 -10.05 6.88 2.71
N THR A 459 -9.29 6.03 3.42
CA THR A 459 -8.85 6.32 4.79
C THR A 459 -7.83 7.46 4.81
N ARG A 460 -7.38 7.89 5.96
CA ARG A 460 -6.48 9.03 6.23
C ARG A 460 -7.09 10.43 6.10
N TYR A 461 -8.15 10.63 5.35
CA TYR A 461 -8.76 11.94 5.17
C TYR A 461 -9.78 12.31 6.25
N GLY A 462 -9.75 11.65 7.39
CA GLY A 462 -10.56 11.91 8.56
C GLY A 462 -11.91 11.20 8.60
N TRP A 463 -12.55 11.30 9.74
CA TRP A 463 -13.78 10.60 10.03
C TRP A 463 -14.92 10.93 9.07
N LYS A 464 -15.12 12.20 8.73
CA LYS A 464 -16.22 12.61 7.83
C LYS A 464 -16.08 11.99 6.44
N HIS A 465 -14.86 11.96 5.90
CA HIS A 465 -14.58 11.38 4.60
C HIS A 465 -14.80 9.87 4.62
N TYR A 466 -14.32 9.20 5.65
CA TYR A 466 -14.48 7.77 5.83
C TYR A 466 -15.95 7.38 6.02
N HIS A 467 -16.64 7.99 6.99
CA HIS A 467 -18.03 7.67 7.33
C HIS A 467 -19.04 7.97 6.21
N ALA A 468 -18.75 8.95 5.36
CA ALA A 468 -19.62 9.31 4.23
C ALA A 468 -19.75 8.19 3.18
N SER A 469 -18.93 7.15 3.25
CA SER A 469 -18.98 6.00 2.35
C SER A 469 -19.89 4.86 2.80
N PHE A 470 -20.38 4.90 4.05
CA PHE A 470 -21.14 3.79 4.61
C PHE A 470 -22.44 3.54 3.86
N GLY A 471 -22.60 2.33 3.31
CA GLY A 471 -23.73 1.95 2.49
C GLY A 471 -23.81 2.69 1.14
N GLN A 472 -22.71 3.27 0.64
CA GLN A 472 -22.69 4.12 -0.55
C GLN A 472 -22.05 3.49 -1.79
N TRP A 473 -21.81 2.18 -1.78
CA TRP A 473 -21.36 1.48 -2.97
C TRP A 473 -22.33 1.68 -4.15
N GLY A 474 -21.82 2.12 -5.31
CA GLY A 474 -22.61 2.44 -6.50
C GLY A 474 -23.45 3.73 -6.40
N LEU A 475 -23.49 4.36 -5.24
CA LEU A 475 -24.21 5.59 -4.97
C LEU A 475 -23.25 6.80 -4.92
N ALA A 476 -23.12 7.45 -3.76
CA ALA A 476 -22.29 8.65 -3.62
C ALA A 476 -20.80 8.39 -3.87
N MET A 477 -20.28 7.21 -3.54
CA MET A 477 -18.89 6.84 -3.87
C MET A 477 -18.66 6.82 -5.40
N GLN A 478 -19.63 6.34 -6.18
CA GLN A 478 -19.56 6.38 -7.64
C GLN A 478 -19.75 7.79 -8.17
N ASP A 479 -20.60 8.60 -7.51
CA ASP A 479 -20.82 10.00 -7.88
C ASP A 479 -19.54 10.83 -7.73
N ASP A 480 -18.71 10.56 -6.70
CA ASP A 480 -17.40 11.20 -6.53
C ASP A 480 -16.51 10.97 -7.75
N VAL A 481 -16.42 9.73 -8.24
CA VAL A 481 -15.64 9.37 -9.44
C VAL A 481 -16.16 10.07 -10.68
N THR A 482 -17.48 10.06 -10.89
CA THR A 482 -18.15 10.73 -12.02
C THR A 482 -17.91 12.25 -11.99
N ASP A 483 -17.98 12.87 -10.82
CA ASP A 483 -17.80 14.31 -10.66
C ASP A 483 -16.34 14.73 -10.89
N GLY A 484 -15.37 13.85 -10.56
CA GLY A 484 -13.98 14.03 -10.95
C GLY A 484 -13.77 14.10 -12.47
N VAL A 485 -14.45 13.23 -13.23
CA VAL A 485 -14.43 13.29 -14.71
C VAL A 485 -15.00 14.62 -15.20
N LYS A 486 -16.17 15.01 -14.70
CA LYS A 486 -16.82 16.27 -15.10
C LYS A 486 -15.94 17.47 -14.77
N TRP A 487 -15.27 17.45 -13.60
CA TRP A 487 -14.32 18.47 -13.23
C TRP A 487 -13.14 18.54 -14.22
N ALA A 488 -12.52 17.40 -14.59
CA ALA A 488 -11.40 17.38 -15.53
C ALA A 488 -11.80 17.91 -16.92
N VAL A 489 -13.02 17.60 -17.38
CA VAL A 489 -13.60 18.15 -18.61
C VAL A 489 -13.82 19.64 -18.49
N ALA A 490 -14.42 20.13 -17.40
CA ALA A 490 -14.67 21.56 -17.16
C ALA A 490 -13.39 22.39 -17.08
N GLN A 491 -12.28 21.78 -16.60
CA GLN A 491 -10.93 22.40 -16.62
C GLN A 491 -10.29 22.42 -18.01
N GLY A 492 -10.92 21.82 -19.04
CA GLY A 492 -10.38 21.70 -20.39
C GLY A 492 -9.21 20.72 -20.50
N ILE A 493 -8.99 19.89 -19.49
CA ILE A 493 -7.92 18.87 -19.44
C ILE A 493 -8.35 17.66 -20.28
N ALA A 494 -9.56 17.15 -20.03
CA ALA A 494 -10.09 15.95 -20.67
C ALA A 494 -11.01 16.27 -21.86
N ASP A 495 -10.87 15.49 -22.91
CA ASP A 495 -11.86 15.45 -23.99
C ASP A 495 -13.06 14.61 -23.56
N PRO A 496 -14.28 15.17 -23.47
CA PRO A 496 -15.47 14.43 -23.04
C PRO A 496 -15.84 13.25 -23.95
N LYS A 497 -15.26 13.18 -25.13
CA LYS A 497 -15.48 12.09 -26.09
C LYS A 497 -14.45 10.98 -25.95
N ARG A 498 -13.44 11.13 -25.11
CA ARG A 498 -12.31 10.18 -24.95
C ARG A 498 -11.99 9.91 -23.48
N VAL A 499 -12.99 9.41 -22.74
CA VAL A 499 -12.84 9.04 -21.32
C VAL A 499 -13.04 7.55 -21.14
N CYS A 500 -12.09 6.87 -20.51
CA CYS A 500 -12.20 5.48 -20.08
C CYS A 500 -12.10 5.41 -18.55
N ILE A 501 -12.87 4.53 -17.92
CA ILE A 501 -12.75 4.24 -16.50
C ILE A 501 -12.03 2.90 -16.32
N TYR A 502 -11.10 2.84 -15.37
CA TYR A 502 -10.27 1.68 -15.12
C TYR A 502 -10.04 1.52 -13.62
N GLY A 503 -10.04 0.31 -13.11
CA GLY A 503 -9.67 0.02 -11.74
C GLY A 503 -9.61 -1.46 -11.43
N ALA A 504 -9.07 -1.76 -10.25
CA ALA A 504 -8.91 -3.12 -9.75
C ALA A 504 -9.71 -3.34 -8.46
N SER A 505 -10.24 -4.56 -8.27
CA SER A 505 -10.98 -4.91 -7.05
C SER A 505 -12.23 -4.04 -6.88
N TYR A 506 -12.35 -3.26 -5.78
CA TYR A 506 -13.38 -2.23 -5.69
C TYR A 506 -13.31 -1.25 -6.88
N GLY A 507 -12.11 -0.88 -7.35
CA GLY A 507 -11.95 -0.03 -8.54
C GLY A 507 -12.52 -0.68 -9.81
N GLY A 508 -12.41 -2.01 -9.95
CA GLY A 508 -13.08 -2.78 -11.02
C GLY A 508 -14.60 -2.72 -10.92
N TYR A 509 -15.13 -2.85 -9.70
CA TYR A 509 -16.55 -2.60 -9.43
C TYR A 509 -16.95 -1.19 -9.86
N ALA A 510 -16.19 -0.18 -9.46
CA ALA A 510 -16.46 1.22 -9.80
C ALA A 510 -16.37 1.46 -11.32
N ALA A 511 -15.47 0.76 -12.02
CA ALA A 511 -15.38 0.83 -13.48
C ALA A 511 -16.67 0.30 -14.15
N MET A 512 -17.14 -0.86 -13.71
CA MET A 512 -18.37 -1.45 -14.24
C MET A 512 -19.63 -0.66 -13.83
N MET A 513 -19.71 -0.19 -12.58
CA MET A 513 -20.80 0.70 -12.13
C MET A 513 -20.78 2.02 -12.88
N GLY A 514 -19.63 2.60 -13.17
CA GLY A 514 -19.49 3.84 -13.90
C GLY A 514 -20.16 3.76 -15.27
N VAL A 515 -19.87 2.73 -16.06
CA VAL A 515 -20.45 2.56 -17.41
C VAL A 515 -21.91 2.08 -17.38
N ALA A 516 -22.37 1.50 -16.26
CA ALA A 516 -23.79 1.13 -16.07
C ALA A 516 -24.63 2.32 -15.57
N LYS A 517 -24.09 3.15 -14.68
CA LYS A 517 -24.77 4.29 -14.07
C LYS A 517 -24.80 5.53 -15.01
N ASP A 518 -23.65 5.83 -15.61
CA ASP A 518 -23.43 6.98 -16.50
C ASP A 518 -22.98 6.53 -17.92
N PRO A 519 -23.83 5.79 -18.68
CA PRO A 519 -23.44 5.10 -19.91
C PRO A 519 -23.00 6.02 -21.06
N ASP A 520 -23.31 7.31 -20.99
CA ASP A 520 -22.94 8.28 -22.03
C ASP A 520 -21.62 9.02 -21.71
N LEU A 521 -21.15 8.94 -20.45
CA LEU A 521 -19.95 9.64 -20.00
C LEU A 521 -18.67 8.97 -20.47
N TYR A 522 -18.63 7.65 -20.42
CA TYR A 522 -17.43 6.86 -20.72
C TYR A 522 -17.50 6.27 -22.13
N LYS A 523 -16.33 6.00 -22.71
CA LYS A 523 -16.17 5.31 -24.01
C LYS A 523 -15.68 3.90 -23.89
N CYS A 524 -15.11 3.53 -22.73
CA CYS A 524 -14.72 2.17 -22.38
C CYS A 524 -14.60 2.01 -20.87
N ALA A 525 -14.56 0.75 -20.43
CA ALA A 525 -14.21 0.38 -19.06
C ALA A 525 -13.19 -0.75 -19.05
N ILE A 526 -12.34 -0.74 -18.03
CA ILE A 526 -11.41 -1.84 -17.72
C ILE A 526 -11.69 -2.30 -16.30
N ASP A 527 -12.14 -3.53 -16.19
CA ASP A 527 -12.41 -4.22 -14.94
C ASP A 527 -11.29 -5.24 -14.68
N TYR A 528 -10.48 -4.96 -13.68
CA TYR A 528 -9.39 -5.84 -13.26
C TYR A 528 -9.73 -6.46 -11.90
N VAL A 529 -9.98 -7.77 -11.88
CA VAL A 529 -10.33 -8.57 -10.68
C VAL A 529 -11.45 -7.91 -9.84
N GLY A 530 -12.48 -7.35 -10.52
CA GLY A 530 -13.49 -6.51 -9.89
C GLY A 530 -14.67 -7.28 -9.31
N VAL A 531 -15.26 -6.71 -8.27
CA VAL A 531 -16.55 -7.16 -7.73
C VAL A 531 -17.66 -6.76 -8.70
N THR A 532 -18.61 -7.67 -8.98
CA THR A 532 -19.70 -7.39 -9.93
C THR A 532 -21.09 -7.70 -9.37
N ASP A 533 -21.15 -8.43 -8.26
CA ASP A 533 -22.37 -8.87 -7.57
C ASP A 533 -22.19 -8.66 -6.07
N LEU A 534 -22.86 -7.67 -5.47
CA LEU A 534 -22.73 -7.35 -4.06
C LEU A 534 -23.32 -8.43 -3.12
N PRO A 535 -24.50 -9.01 -3.41
CA PRO A 535 -24.95 -10.18 -2.68
C PRO A 535 -23.93 -11.33 -2.66
N LEU A 536 -23.30 -11.64 -3.79
CA LEU A 536 -22.25 -12.66 -3.85
C LEU A 536 -21.06 -12.29 -2.97
N LEU A 537 -20.55 -11.06 -3.02
CA LEU A 537 -19.46 -10.58 -2.16
C LEU A 537 -19.75 -10.82 -0.67
N LEU A 538 -21.01 -10.59 -0.24
CA LEU A 538 -21.42 -10.68 1.16
C LEU A 538 -21.82 -12.10 1.61
N THR A 539 -21.96 -13.06 0.69
CA THR A 539 -22.43 -14.42 1.01
C THR A 539 -21.47 -15.52 0.57
N ALA A 540 -20.42 -15.22 -0.18
CA ALA A 540 -19.45 -16.20 -0.65
C ALA A 540 -18.60 -16.74 0.51
N THR A 541 -18.95 -17.92 1.03
CA THR A 541 -18.26 -18.55 2.16
C THR A 541 -16.86 -19.08 1.81
N TRP A 542 -16.51 -19.13 0.53
CA TRP A 542 -15.20 -19.57 0.02
C TRP A 542 -14.25 -18.40 -0.28
N SER A 543 -14.67 -17.16 -0.08
CA SER A 543 -13.79 -15.99 -0.17
C SER A 543 -13.05 -15.75 1.14
N ASP A 544 -11.91 -15.06 1.09
CA ASP A 544 -11.17 -14.71 2.30
C ASP A 544 -11.85 -13.62 3.15
N PHE A 545 -12.90 -12.98 2.65
CA PHE A 545 -13.80 -12.12 3.43
C PHE A 545 -14.71 -12.91 4.36
N ALA A 546 -15.00 -14.19 4.05
CA ALA A 546 -15.95 -14.99 4.81
C ALA A 546 -15.48 -15.34 6.24
N TYR A 547 -14.18 -15.20 6.51
CA TYR A 547 -13.57 -15.64 7.76
C TYR A 547 -13.49 -14.57 8.84
N THR A 548 -14.21 -13.47 8.73
CA THR A 548 -14.09 -12.37 9.68
C THR A 548 -15.45 -12.01 10.30
N ASP A 549 -15.46 -11.60 11.57
CA ASP A 549 -16.58 -10.85 12.16
C ASP A 549 -16.99 -9.67 11.26
N TYR A 550 -16.13 -9.36 10.28
CA TYR A 550 -16.37 -8.38 9.25
C TYR A 550 -17.68 -8.61 8.49
N LEU A 551 -17.96 -9.86 8.05
CA LEU A 551 -19.23 -10.16 7.37
C LEU A 551 -20.45 -10.01 8.29
N ASP A 552 -20.29 -10.36 9.56
CA ASP A 552 -21.43 -10.36 10.49
C ASP A 552 -21.78 -8.96 11.01
N TYR A 553 -20.80 -8.06 11.11
CA TYR A 553 -20.96 -6.75 11.75
C TYR A 553 -20.56 -5.58 10.85
N ASP A 554 -19.30 -5.55 10.41
CA ASP A 554 -18.76 -4.38 9.74
C ASP A 554 -19.29 -4.24 8.31
N SER A 555 -19.36 -5.32 7.54
CA SER A 555 -19.86 -5.28 6.16
C SER A 555 -21.32 -4.85 6.08
N LYS A 556 -22.16 -5.20 7.08
CA LYS A 556 -23.56 -4.74 7.15
C LYS A 556 -23.67 -3.23 7.26
N MET A 557 -22.73 -2.59 7.94
CA MET A 557 -22.68 -1.14 8.07
C MET A 557 -21.98 -0.50 6.87
N LEU A 558 -20.89 -1.06 6.43
CA LEU A 558 -20.04 -0.50 5.39
C LEU A 558 -20.62 -0.69 3.99
N VAL A 559 -21.12 -1.89 3.68
CA VAL A 559 -21.68 -2.25 2.37
C VAL A 559 -23.20 -2.34 2.44
N GLY A 560 -23.73 -3.18 3.31
CA GLY A 560 -25.17 -3.41 3.51
C GLY A 560 -25.51 -4.81 4.01
N ASP A 561 -26.70 -4.94 4.56
CA ASP A 561 -27.27 -6.20 5.03
C ASP A 561 -28.01 -6.89 3.87
N VAL A 562 -27.67 -8.15 3.57
CA VAL A 562 -28.21 -8.89 2.42
C VAL A 562 -29.72 -9.06 2.45
N ASP A 563 -30.34 -9.05 3.64
CA ASP A 563 -31.78 -9.19 3.79
C ASP A 563 -32.48 -7.83 3.79
N LYS A 564 -31.98 -6.87 4.59
CA LYS A 564 -32.61 -5.56 4.77
C LYS A 564 -32.38 -4.65 3.58
N ASP A 565 -31.20 -4.74 2.96
CA ASP A 565 -30.78 -3.89 1.84
C ASP A 565 -30.83 -4.61 0.49
N ALA A 566 -31.49 -5.77 0.40
CA ALA A 566 -31.51 -6.64 -0.79
C ALA A 566 -31.77 -5.87 -2.09
N LYS A 567 -32.75 -4.97 -2.10
CA LYS A 567 -33.07 -4.18 -3.30
C LYS A 567 -31.93 -3.24 -3.67
N ARG A 568 -31.34 -2.55 -2.71
CA ARG A 568 -30.22 -1.61 -2.95
C ARG A 568 -29.00 -2.35 -3.44
N LEU A 569 -28.62 -3.47 -2.81
CA LEU A 569 -27.49 -4.30 -3.21
C LEU A 569 -27.67 -4.84 -4.64
N HIS A 570 -28.87 -5.29 -4.99
CA HIS A 570 -29.21 -5.69 -6.35
C HIS A 570 -29.07 -4.50 -7.34
N ASP A 571 -29.68 -3.35 -7.03
CA ASP A 571 -29.72 -2.20 -7.92
C ASP A 571 -28.35 -1.50 -8.08
N THR A 572 -27.38 -1.85 -7.24
CA THR A 572 -25.99 -1.37 -7.31
C THR A 572 -24.99 -2.49 -7.64
N SER A 573 -25.45 -3.62 -8.15
CA SER A 573 -24.61 -4.70 -8.67
C SER A 573 -24.45 -4.58 -10.19
N PRO A 574 -23.21 -4.45 -10.71
CA PRO A 574 -22.97 -4.27 -12.15
C PRO A 574 -23.58 -5.36 -13.03
N ASP A 575 -23.55 -6.63 -12.60
CA ASP A 575 -24.11 -7.77 -13.36
C ASP A 575 -25.63 -7.63 -13.58
N GLN A 576 -26.35 -7.03 -12.62
CA GLN A 576 -27.78 -6.76 -12.73
C GLN A 576 -28.08 -5.57 -13.66
N LEU A 577 -27.09 -4.74 -13.91
CA LEU A 577 -27.18 -3.54 -14.74
C LEU A 577 -26.55 -3.70 -16.12
N ALA A 578 -26.11 -4.91 -16.49
CA ALA A 578 -25.38 -5.19 -17.74
C ALA A 578 -26.08 -4.68 -19.00
N GLY A 579 -27.43 -4.71 -19.04
CA GLY A 579 -28.24 -4.19 -20.14
C GLY A 579 -28.11 -2.67 -20.36
N ARG A 580 -27.55 -1.93 -19.41
CA ARG A 580 -27.29 -0.48 -19.52
C ARG A 580 -25.90 -0.17 -20.08
N ILE A 581 -24.97 -1.15 -20.12
CA ILE A 581 -23.61 -1.00 -20.60
C ILE A 581 -23.59 -0.96 -22.13
N LYS A 582 -23.23 0.20 -22.68
CA LYS A 582 -23.23 0.44 -24.14
C LYS A 582 -21.84 0.50 -24.76
N VAL A 583 -20.80 0.50 -23.94
CA VAL A 583 -19.41 0.70 -24.36
C VAL A 583 -18.62 -0.61 -24.26
N PRO A 584 -17.51 -0.74 -25.00
CA PRO A 584 -16.64 -1.89 -24.86
C PRO A 584 -16.05 -2.00 -23.44
N VAL A 585 -15.91 -3.22 -22.95
CA VAL A 585 -15.32 -3.55 -21.64
C VAL A 585 -14.16 -4.52 -21.82
N LEU A 586 -13.07 -4.30 -21.11
CA LEU A 586 -12.00 -5.29 -20.90
C LEU A 586 -12.13 -5.82 -19.48
N MET A 587 -12.35 -7.12 -19.33
CA MET A 587 -12.43 -7.81 -18.03
C MET A 587 -11.25 -8.76 -17.90
N ALA A 588 -10.48 -8.67 -16.81
CA ALA A 588 -9.31 -9.50 -16.54
C ALA A 588 -9.36 -10.05 -15.12
N TYR A 589 -9.23 -11.38 -14.96
CA TYR A 589 -9.39 -12.08 -13.68
C TYR A 589 -8.29 -13.11 -13.46
N GLY A 590 -7.91 -13.30 -12.19
CA GLY A 590 -7.09 -14.42 -11.77
C GLY A 590 -7.95 -15.66 -11.50
N GLY A 591 -7.56 -16.82 -12.05
CA GLY A 591 -8.30 -18.06 -11.86
C GLY A 591 -8.21 -18.63 -10.44
N ALA A 592 -7.17 -18.24 -9.68
CA ALA A 592 -6.94 -18.63 -8.29
C ALA A 592 -7.23 -17.49 -7.30
N ASP A 593 -8.00 -16.49 -7.70
CA ASP A 593 -8.37 -15.37 -6.84
C ASP A 593 -9.37 -15.82 -5.75
N VAL A 594 -8.92 -15.76 -4.49
CA VAL A 594 -9.74 -16.12 -3.32
C VAL A 594 -10.38 -14.87 -2.68
N ARG A 595 -9.97 -13.66 -3.08
CA ARG A 595 -10.50 -12.39 -2.58
C ARG A 595 -11.75 -11.97 -3.32
N VAL A 596 -11.64 -11.90 -4.63
CA VAL A 596 -12.76 -11.69 -5.55
C VAL A 596 -12.84 -12.93 -6.45
N PRO A 597 -13.54 -13.97 -6.01
CA PRO A 597 -13.61 -15.23 -6.75
C PRO A 597 -14.04 -15.02 -8.21
N ILE A 598 -13.51 -15.84 -9.10
CA ILE A 598 -13.75 -15.74 -10.55
C ILE A 598 -15.24 -15.76 -10.92
N GLU A 599 -16.10 -16.21 -10.00
CA GLU A 599 -17.55 -16.19 -10.14
C GLU A 599 -18.09 -14.77 -10.39
N HIS A 600 -17.47 -13.74 -9.81
CA HIS A 600 -17.83 -12.35 -10.12
C HIS A 600 -17.67 -12.07 -11.62
N GLY A 601 -16.51 -12.40 -12.17
CA GLY A 601 -16.24 -12.22 -13.59
C GLY A 601 -17.12 -13.08 -14.49
N THR A 602 -17.35 -14.34 -14.14
CA THR A 602 -18.18 -15.26 -14.97
C THR A 602 -19.66 -14.90 -14.95
N ARG A 603 -20.21 -14.40 -13.82
CA ARG A 603 -21.57 -13.85 -13.75
C ARG A 603 -21.70 -12.60 -14.60
N MET A 604 -20.76 -11.66 -14.47
CA MET A 604 -20.73 -10.46 -15.28
C MET A 604 -20.62 -10.77 -16.76
N LYS A 605 -19.75 -11.71 -17.15
CA LYS A 605 -19.63 -12.19 -18.53
C LYS A 605 -20.97 -12.71 -19.06
N ALA A 606 -21.64 -13.57 -18.30
CA ALA A 606 -22.94 -14.12 -18.69
C ALA A 606 -24.01 -13.03 -18.85
N ALA A 607 -24.02 -12.03 -17.98
CA ALA A 607 -24.93 -10.89 -18.04
C ALA A 607 -24.66 -10.02 -19.28
N LEU A 608 -23.40 -9.78 -19.64
CA LEU A 608 -23.00 -9.06 -20.85
C LEU A 608 -23.36 -9.85 -22.13
N ASP A 609 -23.20 -11.16 -22.13
CA ASP A 609 -23.62 -12.04 -23.24
C ASP A 609 -25.14 -11.92 -23.47
N GLN A 610 -25.95 -11.96 -22.41
CA GLN A 610 -27.42 -11.78 -22.49
C GLN A 610 -27.80 -10.39 -22.98
N ALA A 611 -27.05 -9.35 -22.59
CA ALA A 611 -27.26 -7.97 -23.02
C ALA A 611 -26.76 -7.69 -24.45
N GLY A 612 -26.02 -8.61 -25.07
CA GLY A 612 -25.37 -8.41 -26.36
C GLY A 612 -24.26 -7.34 -26.33
N ALA A 613 -23.68 -7.09 -25.17
CA ALA A 613 -22.64 -6.09 -24.98
C ALA A 613 -21.28 -6.56 -25.51
N LYS A 614 -20.41 -5.61 -25.88
CA LYS A 614 -19.07 -5.93 -26.39
C LYS A 614 -18.06 -5.96 -25.24
N TYR A 615 -17.38 -7.09 -25.09
CA TYR A 615 -16.32 -7.21 -24.09
C TYR A 615 -15.12 -8.01 -24.61
N GLN A 616 -13.99 -7.87 -23.94
CA GLN A 616 -12.82 -8.74 -24.01
C GLN A 616 -12.70 -9.46 -22.67
N TRP A 617 -12.42 -10.76 -22.69
CA TRP A 617 -12.30 -11.59 -21.51
C TRP A 617 -10.89 -12.19 -21.41
N MET A 618 -10.22 -11.96 -20.28
CA MET A 618 -8.88 -12.46 -20.00
C MET A 618 -8.88 -13.17 -18.64
N VAL A 619 -8.41 -14.41 -18.61
CA VAL A 619 -8.20 -15.17 -17.37
C VAL A 619 -6.78 -15.69 -17.36
N MET A 620 -6.12 -15.59 -16.21
CA MET A 620 -4.83 -16.19 -15.93
C MET A 620 -5.01 -17.21 -14.81
N ASP A 621 -5.12 -18.48 -15.15
CA ASP A 621 -5.55 -19.56 -14.24
C ASP A 621 -4.70 -19.68 -12.95
N GLY A 622 -3.39 -19.41 -13.02
CA GLY A 622 -2.48 -19.48 -11.89
C GLY A 622 -2.34 -18.18 -11.09
N GLU A 623 -3.03 -17.11 -11.48
CA GLU A 623 -2.97 -15.82 -10.81
C GLU A 623 -4.07 -15.66 -9.77
N GLY A 624 -3.75 -14.96 -8.68
CA GLY A 624 -4.69 -14.57 -7.63
C GLY A 624 -5.28 -13.19 -7.85
N HIS A 625 -5.41 -12.42 -6.74
CA HIS A 625 -5.96 -11.05 -6.75
C HIS A 625 -4.95 -10.06 -7.36
N GLY A 626 -4.85 -10.05 -8.67
CA GLY A 626 -3.90 -9.28 -9.48
C GLY A 626 -2.79 -10.14 -10.09
N PHE A 627 -2.36 -9.79 -11.31
CA PHE A 627 -1.34 -10.54 -12.04
C PHE A 627 0.07 -10.16 -11.59
N ARG A 628 0.89 -11.15 -11.32
CA ARG A 628 2.22 -10.99 -10.75
C ARG A 628 3.32 -11.67 -11.53
N ASP A 629 2.99 -12.77 -12.22
CA ASP A 629 3.93 -13.35 -13.17
C ASP A 629 4.29 -12.30 -14.23
N PRO A 630 5.58 -12.03 -14.49
CA PRO A 630 5.99 -10.98 -15.43
C PRO A 630 5.43 -11.15 -16.85
N ALA A 631 5.21 -12.39 -17.31
CA ALA A 631 4.63 -12.64 -18.63
C ALA A 631 3.14 -12.32 -18.65
N ASN A 632 2.42 -12.64 -17.57
CA ASN A 632 1.00 -12.34 -17.41
C ASN A 632 0.79 -10.82 -17.25
N GLN A 633 1.62 -10.14 -16.44
CA GLN A 633 1.60 -8.67 -16.34
C GLN A 633 1.82 -8.01 -17.69
N LYS A 634 2.84 -8.45 -18.44
CA LYS A 634 3.11 -7.91 -19.78
C LYS A 634 1.92 -8.11 -20.70
N ALA A 635 1.36 -9.32 -20.76
CA ALA A 635 0.19 -9.62 -21.58
C ALA A 635 -1.03 -8.76 -21.22
N PHE A 636 -1.25 -8.52 -19.94
CA PHE A 636 -2.32 -7.65 -19.45
C PHE A 636 -2.10 -6.19 -19.89
N TYR A 637 -0.94 -5.59 -19.62
CA TYR A 637 -0.68 -4.20 -19.98
C TYR A 637 -0.59 -3.98 -21.51
N GLU A 638 -0.18 -4.99 -22.27
CA GLU A 638 -0.33 -4.96 -23.74
C GLU A 638 -1.80 -4.94 -24.17
N ALA A 639 -2.65 -5.73 -23.51
CA ALA A 639 -4.08 -5.72 -23.77
C ALA A 639 -4.73 -4.38 -23.38
N VAL A 640 -4.38 -3.83 -22.21
CA VAL A 640 -4.79 -2.49 -21.76
C VAL A 640 -4.40 -1.41 -22.78
N ALA A 641 -3.14 -1.39 -23.21
CA ALA A 641 -2.66 -0.40 -24.20
C ALA A 641 -3.46 -0.47 -25.50
N LYS A 642 -3.60 -1.67 -26.07
CA LYS A 642 -4.36 -1.90 -27.33
C LYS A 642 -5.84 -1.55 -27.18
N PHE A 643 -6.41 -1.82 -26.00
CA PHE A 643 -7.82 -1.54 -25.71
C PHE A 643 -8.07 -0.04 -25.61
N LEU A 644 -7.24 0.69 -24.86
CA LEU A 644 -7.33 2.14 -24.71
C LEU A 644 -7.11 2.85 -26.04
N ASP A 645 -6.07 2.47 -26.81
CA ASP A 645 -5.76 3.05 -28.11
C ASP A 645 -6.95 2.94 -29.08
N ARG A 646 -7.59 1.77 -29.13
CA ARG A 646 -8.77 1.53 -30.00
C ARG A 646 -9.97 2.38 -29.62
N ASN A 647 -10.21 2.64 -28.32
CA ASN A 647 -11.46 3.24 -27.84
C ASN A 647 -11.36 4.73 -27.54
N ILE A 648 -10.20 5.21 -27.08
CA ILE A 648 -9.97 6.61 -26.70
C ILE A 648 -8.61 7.16 -27.20
N GLY A 649 -7.86 6.41 -27.97
CA GLY A 649 -6.56 6.81 -28.51
C GLY A 649 -6.62 8.01 -29.45
N HIS A 650 -5.46 8.39 -30.00
CA HIS A 650 -5.27 9.55 -30.87
C HIS A 650 -5.75 9.31 -32.31
#